data_f9b7767d2578a8e114d40ee12c447b53
#
_entry.id   f9b7767d2578a8e114d40ee12c447b53
#
_cell.length_a   1.000
_cell.length_b   1.000
_cell.length_c   1.000
_cell.angle_alpha   90.00
_cell.angle_beta   90.00
_cell.angle_gamma   90.00
#
_symmetry.space_group_name_H-M   'P 1'
#
loop_
_entity.id
_entity.type
_entity.pdbx_description
1 polymer ?
#
loop_
_entity_poly.entity_id
_entity_poly.type
_entity_poly.pdbx_seq_one_letter_code
_entity_poly.pdbx_strand_id
1 'polypeptide(L)'
;MARPAASRRPEFLGLASFAAALMLLISLVTYHPADPVPFFKAGATGPARNLIGPMGAFLAELLGAQLLGFAALVLPLVLGLAGWRLFWCRPLDAPYTKACGVAVLVLSLSALLALAPGEVSLRGEPFRAGGAVGALLAGSLVAQLNHAGAFILVLTVLGLALILSTQFSFARLLSRAGEASGTRARALGSAFFQFRERRRKERMRQDVIRKHTQKEREAAAPAEASPRVRRRAAPAEEPTPEQQPLPFAEAPEADEDQATAALPRKRRRGTVVPAAGLPPTTLLDEIPHDGGVDKERLFEKARVLQAKSGEFGVLGTVVEIHPGPVVTTYEFKPDAGIKYSKIVGLADDLALALEAESIRIDRMSGRGTVGIEIPNERRETISLREILESEDFSRPHSRLTLALGKTVSGETYATDLATMPHLLIAGATGTGKSVGLNCMIASILFKASPEEVRVILIDPKRLELGVYEDIPHLLCPVVTDPKMAANVLKWAVAEMEKRIRRLASEGVRNIEQYNNVVRAEKPEPGEEEAGPLHYIVIVIDELADLMMVSSHEVEESITRLAQMARAVGIHLILATQRPSVDVLTGLIKANFPSRISFRVAARVDSRTILDSIGAEHLLGRGDMLFLPPGSARLTRIHGAYVSEKEIARLTAWLRRTGQPAYDDTVGRPERGAEAAEAVERDELFDEAVRFVVQSGQASTSMLQRRFRIGFSRAGRLVDMMERDGIIGAADGSKPREILVPAD
;
A
#
# COMPACT_ATOMS: atom_id res chain seq x y z
N MET A 1 -17.53 -19.84 -31.77
CA MET A 1 -17.23 -21.11 -31.07
C MET A 1 -17.99 -21.13 -29.75
N ALA A 2 -18.98 -22.03 -29.63
CA ALA A 2 -19.81 -22.15 -28.43
C ALA A 2 -18.95 -22.62 -27.25
N ARG A 3 -19.07 -21.92 -26.08
CA ARG A 3 -18.46 -22.35 -24.81
C ARG A 3 -19.00 -23.77 -24.47
N PRO A 4 -18.13 -24.74 -24.12
CA PRO A 4 -18.59 -26.04 -23.68
C PRO A 4 -19.46 -25.86 -22.43
N ALA A 5 -20.62 -26.54 -22.41
CA ALA A 5 -21.55 -26.51 -21.29
C ALA A 5 -20.79 -26.93 -19.99
N ALA A 6 -20.66 -25.99 -19.05
CA ALA A 6 -20.03 -26.26 -17.78
C ALA A 6 -20.73 -27.45 -17.10
N SER A 7 -19.96 -28.50 -16.81
CA SER A 7 -20.46 -29.71 -16.13
C SER A 7 -21.06 -29.31 -14.77
N ARG A 8 -22.36 -29.49 -14.58
CA ARG A 8 -23.07 -29.21 -13.32
C ARG A 8 -22.73 -30.24 -12.20
N ARG A 9 -21.86 -31.21 -12.51
CA ARG A 9 -21.42 -32.24 -11.56
C ARG A 9 -20.87 -31.73 -10.22
N PRO A 10 -20.01 -30.68 -10.18
CA PRO A 10 -19.48 -30.17 -8.91
C PRO A 10 -20.57 -29.51 -8.05
N GLU A 11 -21.56 -28.84 -8.63
CA GLU A 11 -22.69 -28.24 -7.89
C GLU A 11 -23.54 -29.31 -7.20
N PHE A 12 -23.87 -30.43 -7.91
CA PHE A 12 -24.59 -31.55 -7.34
C PHE A 12 -23.81 -32.25 -6.23
N LEU A 13 -22.51 -32.48 -6.43
CA LEU A 13 -21.64 -33.06 -5.41
C LEU A 13 -21.50 -32.14 -4.20
N GLY A 14 -21.43 -30.80 -4.41
CA GLY A 14 -21.39 -29.81 -3.35
C GLY A 14 -22.66 -29.85 -2.49
N LEU A 15 -23.84 -29.87 -3.12
CA LEU A 15 -25.12 -29.91 -2.42
C LEU A 15 -25.30 -31.24 -1.67
N ALA A 16 -24.94 -32.37 -2.28
CA ALA A 16 -25.00 -33.69 -1.63
C ALA A 16 -24.04 -33.78 -0.43
N SER A 17 -22.81 -33.22 -0.55
CA SER A 17 -21.86 -33.15 0.56
C SER A 17 -22.37 -32.29 1.70
N PHE A 18 -23.05 -31.18 1.39
CA PHE A 18 -23.63 -30.28 2.40
C PHE A 18 -24.79 -30.99 3.15
N ALA A 19 -25.67 -31.70 2.43
CA ALA A 19 -26.73 -32.46 3.03
C ALA A 19 -26.19 -33.58 3.93
N ALA A 20 -25.17 -34.31 3.48
CA ALA A 20 -24.50 -35.34 4.27
C ALA A 20 -23.82 -34.76 5.52
N ALA A 21 -23.16 -33.61 5.40
CA ALA A 21 -22.54 -32.90 6.53
C ALA A 21 -23.60 -32.52 7.58
N LEU A 22 -24.72 -31.99 7.14
CA LEU A 22 -25.81 -31.57 8.03
C LEU A 22 -26.44 -32.77 8.73
N MET A 23 -26.72 -33.86 8.00
CA MET A 23 -27.24 -35.10 8.56
C MET A 23 -26.29 -35.69 9.60
N LEU A 24 -24.98 -35.73 9.30
CA LEU A 24 -23.97 -36.23 10.22
C LEU A 24 -23.84 -35.35 11.47
N LEU A 25 -23.88 -34.02 11.31
CA LEU A 25 -23.82 -33.07 12.43
C LEU A 25 -25.03 -33.26 13.37
N ILE A 26 -26.26 -33.31 12.81
CA ILE A 26 -27.48 -33.51 13.60
C ILE A 26 -27.42 -34.88 14.29
N SER A 27 -26.97 -35.92 13.58
CA SER A 27 -26.81 -37.27 14.15
C SER A 27 -25.89 -37.25 15.39
N LEU A 28 -24.69 -36.64 15.30
CA LEU A 28 -23.72 -36.56 16.39
C LEU A 28 -24.20 -35.71 17.56
N VAL A 29 -24.83 -34.57 17.29
CA VAL A 29 -25.33 -33.65 18.32
C VAL A 29 -26.53 -34.22 19.07
N THR A 30 -27.39 -34.97 18.39
CA THR A 30 -28.58 -35.60 18.99
C THR A 30 -28.34 -37.02 19.48
N TYR A 31 -27.07 -37.41 19.63
CA TYR A 31 -26.69 -38.71 20.20
C TYR A 31 -27.35 -38.95 21.55
N HIS A 32 -27.94 -40.14 21.71
CA HIS A 32 -28.52 -40.56 22.98
C HIS A 32 -28.04 -42.01 23.36
N PRO A 33 -27.47 -42.18 24.58
CA PRO A 33 -26.92 -43.47 24.99
C PRO A 33 -27.91 -44.62 25.01
N ALA A 34 -29.20 -44.39 25.15
CA ALA A 34 -30.26 -45.38 25.23
C ALA A 34 -30.86 -45.80 23.86
N ASP A 35 -30.39 -45.24 22.74
CA ASP A 35 -30.89 -45.57 21.42
C ASP A 35 -30.57 -47.02 21.06
N PRO A 36 -31.56 -47.78 20.47
CA PRO A 36 -31.31 -49.13 20.00
C PRO A 36 -30.38 -49.11 18.77
N VAL A 37 -29.17 -49.62 18.92
CA VAL A 37 -28.18 -49.65 17.84
C VAL A 37 -27.76 -51.10 17.59
N PRO A 38 -27.99 -51.67 16.38
CA PRO A 38 -27.53 -53.00 16.01
C PRO A 38 -26.03 -53.16 16.26
N PHE A 39 -25.60 -54.34 16.72
CA PHE A 39 -24.22 -54.72 17.05
C PHE A 39 -23.59 -54.11 18.31
N PHE A 40 -24.03 -52.94 18.77
CA PHE A 40 -23.41 -52.27 19.93
C PHE A 40 -24.26 -52.35 21.20
N LYS A 41 -25.57 -52.39 21.07
CA LYS A 41 -26.52 -52.47 22.20
C LYS A 41 -27.62 -53.47 21.95
N ALA A 42 -27.32 -54.73 22.18
CA ALA A 42 -28.29 -55.83 22.07
C ALA A 42 -29.26 -55.77 23.25
N GLY A 43 -30.54 -55.54 22.97
CA GLY A 43 -31.60 -55.56 23.98
C GLY A 43 -32.30 -54.23 24.27
N ALA A 44 -31.87 -53.14 23.69
CA ALA A 44 -32.62 -51.86 23.78
C ALA A 44 -33.89 -51.97 22.92
N THR A 45 -35.10 -51.84 23.58
CA THR A 45 -36.40 -51.89 22.90
C THR A 45 -36.98 -50.47 22.88
N GLY A 46 -37.36 -49.98 21.70
CA GLY A 46 -38.02 -48.68 21.57
C GLY A 46 -37.60 -47.92 20.28
N PRO A 47 -38.30 -46.83 19.93
CA PRO A 47 -37.90 -46.00 18.80
C PRO A 47 -36.63 -45.20 19.10
N ALA A 48 -35.76 -45.00 18.10
CA ALA A 48 -34.56 -44.19 18.23
C ALA A 48 -34.94 -42.71 18.54
N ARG A 49 -34.30 -42.13 19.53
CA ARG A 49 -34.47 -40.74 19.93
C ARG A 49 -33.61 -39.75 19.10
N ASN A 50 -32.66 -40.28 18.32
CA ASN A 50 -31.87 -39.50 17.41
C ASN A 50 -32.73 -38.86 16.30
N LEU A 51 -32.57 -37.59 16.02
CA LEU A 51 -33.39 -36.85 15.05
C LEU A 51 -33.29 -37.38 13.62
N ILE A 52 -32.20 -38.05 13.27
CA ILE A 52 -31.99 -38.69 11.96
C ILE A 52 -32.50 -40.14 11.95
N GLY A 53 -33.11 -40.60 13.06
CA GLY A 53 -33.64 -41.96 13.18
C GLY A 53 -32.58 -43.04 13.43
N PRO A 54 -32.87 -44.34 13.15
CA PRO A 54 -31.97 -45.44 13.48
C PRO A 54 -30.59 -45.36 12.80
N MET A 55 -30.53 -44.85 11.55
CA MET A 55 -29.27 -44.66 10.84
C MET A 55 -28.41 -43.57 11.49
N GLY A 56 -29.02 -42.47 11.95
CA GLY A 56 -28.35 -41.42 12.70
C GLY A 56 -27.83 -41.93 14.05
N ALA A 57 -28.63 -42.70 14.79
CA ALA A 57 -28.21 -43.34 16.03
C ALA A 57 -27.02 -44.28 15.82
N PHE A 58 -27.02 -45.08 14.75
CA PHE A 58 -25.92 -45.95 14.39
C PHE A 58 -24.64 -45.21 14.08
N LEU A 59 -24.70 -44.15 13.24
CA LEU A 59 -23.53 -43.33 12.89
C LEU A 59 -22.99 -42.58 14.11
N ALA A 60 -23.84 -42.06 14.97
CA ALA A 60 -23.44 -41.37 16.20
C ALA A 60 -22.79 -42.30 17.21
N GLU A 61 -23.30 -43.50 17.37
CA GLU A 61 -22.69 -44.53 18.22
C GLU A 61 -21.33 -44.98 17.64
N LEU A 62 -21.27 -45.35 16.35
CA LEU A 62 -20.06 -45.84 15.71
C LEU A 62 -18.94 -44.76 15.74
N LEU A 63 -19.19 -43.57 15.20
CA LEU A 63 -18.16 -42.55 15.04
C LEU A 63 -17.91 -41.78 16.35
N GLY A 64 -18.97 -41.45 17.10
CA GLY A 64 -18.87 -40.69 18.33
C GLY A 64 -18.48 -41.57 19.52
N ALA A 65 -19.37 -42.48 19.96
CA ALA A 65 -19.14 -43.22 21.21
C ALA A 65 -18.02 -44.28 21.08
N GLN A 66 -17.96 -45.00 19.96
CA GLN A 66 -17.02 -46.10 19.81
C GLN A 66 -15.66 -45.67 19.25
N LEU A 67 -15.58 -44.94 18.12
CA LEU A 67 -14.31 -44.75 17.44
C LEU A 67 -13.56 -43.49 17.90
N LEU A 68 -14.14 -42.29 17.73
CA LEU A 68 -13.42 -41.02 17.75
C LEU A 68 -13.78 -40.08 18.93
N GLY A 69 -14.84 -40.39 19.67
CA GLY A 69 -15.31 -39.51 20.70
C GLY A 69 -15.82 -38.16 20.14
N PHE A 70 -15.60 -37.09 20.87
CA PHE A 70 -15.94 -35.73 20.41
C PHE A 70 -15.16 -35.26 19.18
N ALA A 71 -14.01 -35.88 18.85
CA ALA A 71 -13.26 -35.56 17.64
C ALA A 71 -14.05 -35.87 16.34
N ALA A 72 -15.08 -36.74 16.42
CA ALA A 72 -15.99 -37.00 15.30
C ALA A 72 -16.72 -35.76 14.79
N LEU A 73 -16.92 -34.70 15.62
CA LEU A 73 -17.53 -33.44 15.23
C LEU A 73 -16.74 -32.66 14.19
N VAL A 74 -15.45 -32.96 14.00
CA VAL A 74 -14.63 -32.36 12.94
C VAL A 74 -15.06 -32.87 11.55
N LEU A 75 -15.59 -34.10 11.42
CA LEU A 75 -15.96 -34.70 10.15
C LEU A 75 -17.08 -33.91 9.42
N PRO A 76 -18.23 -33.58 10.04
CA PRO A 76 -19.25 -32.76 9.39
C PRO A 76 -18.79 -31.39 9.04
N LEU A 77 -17.92 -30.76 9.86
CA LEU A 77 -17.36 -29.44 9.56
C LEU A 77 -16.49 -29.47 8.29
N VAL A 78 -15.61 -30.45 8.18
CA VAL A 78 -14.75 -30.61 7.00
C VAL A 78 -15.56 -30.95 5.75
N LEU A 79 -16.55 -31.85 5.88
CA LEU A 79 -17.43 -32.20 4.78
C LEU A 79 -18.28 -31.01 4.30
N GLY A 80 -18.76 -30.18 5.22
CA GLY A 80 -19.47 -28.96 4.91
C GLY A 80 -18.61 -27.92 4.19
N LEU A 81 -17.37 -27.72 4.65
CA LEU A 81 -16.42 -26.82 3.98
C LEU A 81 -16.01 -27.32 2.57
N ALA A 82 -15.82 -28.60 2.41
CA ALA A 82 -15.56 -29.21 1.10
C ALA A 82 -16.77 -29.05 0.17
N GLY A 83 -17.98 -29.31 0.68
CA GLY A 83 -19.23 -29.11 -0.05
C GLY A 83 -19.44 -27.66 -0.49
N TRP A 84 -19.14 -26.70 0.38
CA TRP A 84 -19.19 -25.26 0.07
C TRP A 84 -18.27 -24.90 -1.10
N ARG A 85 -17.01 -25.37 -1.08
CA ARG A 85 -16.06 -25.12 -2.17
C ARG A 85 -16.50 -25.75 -3.49
N LEU A 86 -16.98 -27.00 -3.44
CA LEU A 86 -17.49 -27.70 -4.63
C LEU A 86 -18.73 -27.01 -5.22
N PHE A 87 -19.64 -26.55 -4.38
CA PHE A 87 -20.83 -25.81 -4.81
C PHE A 87 -20.49 -24.55 -5.60
N TRP A 88 -19.47 -23.80 -5.16
CA TRP A 88 -18.99 -22.60 -5.86
C TRP A 88 -17.98 -22.93 -6.98
N CYS A 89 -17.91 -24.18 -7.44
CA CYS A 89 -16.98 -24.62 -8.50
C CYS A 89 -15.52 -24.20 -8.26
N ARG A 90 -15.08 -24.02 -6.99
CA ARG A 90 -13.70 -23.70 -6.67
C ARG A 90 -12.88 -24.98 -6.57
N PRO A 91 -11.72 -25.10 -7.28
CA PRO A 91 -10.88 -26.27 -7.20
C PRO A 91 -10.37 -26.49 -5.78
N LEU A 92 -10.30 -27.76 -5.38
CA LEU A 92 -9.65 -28.16 -4.13
C LEU A 92 -8.14 -28.26 -4.38
N ASP A 93 -7.39 -27.26 -3.94
CA ASP A 93 -5.92 -27.28 -4.03
C ASP A 93 -5.38 -28.43 -3.15
N ALA A 94 -4.56 -29.30 -3.73
CA ALA A 94 -3.89 -30.42 -3.08
C ALA A 94 -4.85 -31.33 -2.24
N PRO A 95 -5.86 -31.98 -2.84
CA PRO A 95 -6.90 -32.71 -2.09
C PRO A 95 -6.34 -33.86 -1.23
N TYR A 96 -5.34 -34.58 -1.70
CA TYR A 96 -4.73 -35.66 -0.97
C TYR A 96 -3.96 -35.23 0.28
N THR A 97 -3.21 -34.14 0.19
CA THR A 97 -2.47 -33.58 1.33
C THR A 97 -3.41 -33.05 2.40
N LYS A 98 -4.51 -32.40 1.99
CA LYS A 98 -5.54 -31.91 2.92
C LYS A 98 -6.30 -33.04 3.57
N ALA A 99 -6.65 -34.09 2.83
CA ALA A 99 -7.30 -35.29 3.38
C ALA A 99 -6.40 -36.00 4.42
N CYS A 100 -5.12 -36.13 4.11
CA CYS A 100 -4.14 -36.69 5.06
C CYS A 100 -4.01 -35.78 6.31
N GLY A 101 -3.93 -34.43 6.13
CA GLY A 101 -3.90 -33.51 7.23
C GLY A 101 -5.12 -33.57 8.14
N VAL A 102 -6.32 -33.72 7.56
CA VAL A 102 -7.58 -33.92 8.32
C VAL A 102 -7.59 -35.24 9.06
N ALA A 103 -7.13 -36.32 8.44
CA ALA A 103 -7.05 -37.62 9.12
C ALA A 103 -6.14 -37.59 10.34
N VAL A 104 -4.93 -36.99 10.20
CA VAL A 104 -4.00 -36.80 11.32
C VAL A 104 -4.57 -35.83 12.37
N LEU A 105 -5.31 -34.80 11.96
CA LEU A 105 -5.98 -33.83 12.85
C LEU A 105 -7.02 -34.58 13.74
N VAL A 106 -7.88 -35.40 13.14
CA VAL A 106 -8.92 -36.14 13.87
C VAL A 106 -8.29 -37.13 14.84
N LEU A 107 -7.27 -37.89 14.40
CA LEU A 107 -6.56 -38.87 15.25
C LEU A 107 -5.83 -38.21 16.43
N SER A 108 -5.12 -37.11 16.17
CA SER A 108 -4.42 -36.39 17.24
C SER A 108 -5.38 -35.70 18.19
N LEU A 109 -6.51 -35.17 17.70
CA LEU A 109 -7.55 -34.59 18.58
C LEU A 109 -8.23 -35.69 19.43
N SER A 110 -8.48 -36.85 18.86
CA SER A 110 -9.03 -38.03 19.57
C SER A 110 -8.07 -38.46 20.70
N ALA A 111 -6.75 -38.54 20.40
CA ALA A 111 -5.73 -38.85 21.40
C ALA A 111 -5.62 -37.78 22.50
N LEU A 112 -5.70 -36.47 22.13
CA LEU A 112 -5.68 -35.39 23.09
C LEU A 112 -6.86 -35.40 24.06
N LEU A 113 -8.07 -35.70 23.53
CA LEU A 113 -9.30 -35.83 24.32
C LEU A 113 -9.27 -37.04 25.25
N ALA A 114 -8.56 -38.09 24.88
CA ALA A 114 -8.33 -39.22 25.75
C ALA A 114 -7.31 -38.95 26.87
N LEU A 115 -6.29 -38.11 26.59
CA LEU A 115 -5.25 -37.73 27.58
C LEU A 115 -5.73 -36.69 28.59
N ALA A 116 -6.56 -35.71 28.19
CA ALA A 116 -6.94 -34.58 29.03
C ALA A 116 -8.24 -34.90 29.87
N PRO A 117 -9.46 -34.95 29.27
CA PRO A 117 -10.67 -35.26 30.02
C PRO A 117 -10.86 -36.75 30.27
N GLY A 118 -10.33 -37.61 29.38
CA GLY A 118 -10.45 -39.08 29.44
C GLY A 118 -11.91 -39.58 29.30
N GLU A 119 -12.63 -39.61 30.39
CA GLU A 119 -14.06 -40.00 30.45
C GLU A 119 -14.89 -38.81 30.93
N VAL A 120 -16.03 -38.59 30.27
CA VAL A 120 -16.98 -37.48 30.58
C VAL A 120 -18.37 -38.12 30.75
N SER A 121 -19.11 -37.70 31.77
CA SER A 121 -20.51 -38.16 31.92
C SER A 121 -21.40 -37.42 30.89
N LEU A 122 -21.98 -38.17 29.93
CA LEU A 122 -22.92 -37.64 28.97
C LEU A 122 -24.32 -38.22 29.22
N ARG A 123 -25.25 -37.40 29.66
CA ARG A 123 -26.64 -37.79 30.00
C ARG A 123 -26.73 -38.93 31.02
N GLY A 124 -25.79 -38.97 31.99
CA GLY A 124 -25.75 -39.94 33.07
C GLY A 124 -24.96 -41.21 32.78
N GLU A 125 -24.50 -41.44 31.56
CA GLU A 125 -23.68 -42.59 31.16
C GLU A 125 -22.23 -42.15 30.94
N PRO A 126 -21.23 -43.00 31.25
CA PRO A 126 -19.82 -42.72 30.99
C PRO A 126 -19.54 -42.73 29.47
N PHE A 127 -18.99 -41.61 28.98
CA PHE A 127 -18.64 -41.41 27.58
C PHE A 127 -17.13 -41.17 27.45
N ARG A 128 -16.46 -41.94 26.59
CA ARG A 128 -15.03 -41.75 26.31
C ARG A 128 -14.82 -40.56 25.39
N ALA A 129 -14.26 -39.50 25.92
CA ALA A 129 -14.11 -38.25 25.20
C ALA A 129 -13.29 -38.38 23.89
N GLY A 130 -12.28 -39.25 23.86
CA GLY A 130 -11.46 -39.57 22.68
C GLY A 130 -11.88 -40.86 21.92
N GLY A 131 -12.92 -41.58 22.36
CA GLY A 131 -13.30 -42.88 21.79
C GLY A 131 -12.23 -43.97 21.98
N ALA A 132 -12.43 -45.14 21.35
CA ALA A 132 -11.46 -46.25 21.43
C ALA A 132 -10.13 -45.94 20.74
N VAL A 133 -10.16 -45.26 19.59
CA VAL A 133 -8.95 -44.88 18.85
C VAL A 133 -8.09 -43.91 19.66
N GLY A 134 -8.70 -42.91 20.27
CA GLY A 134 -8.00 -41.99 21.13
C GLY A 134 -7.39 -42.65 22.36
N ALA A 135 -8.14 -43.55 23.02
CA ALA A 135 -7.66 -44.30 24.18
C ALA A 135 -6.48 -45.25 23.83
N LEU A 136 -6.53 -45.88 22.67
CA LEU A 136 -5.45 -46.78 22.19
C LEU A 136 -4.19 -45.97 21.89
N LEU A 137 -4.31 -44.84 21.15
CA LEU A 137 -3.18 -43.99 20.83
C LEU A 137 -2.59 -43.34 22.08
N ALA A 138 -3.42 -42.79 22.97
CA ALA A 138 -3.00 -42.20 24.22
C ALA A 138 -2.30 -43.23 25.12
N GLY A 139 -2.87 -44.43 25.29
CA GLY A 139 -2.29 -45.51 26.09
C GLY A 139 -0.93 -45.96 25.57
N SER A 140 -0.77 -46.11 24.25
CA SER A 140 0.51 -46.46 23.63
C SER A 140 1.57 -45.39 23.82
N LEU A 141 1.19 -44.12 23.69
CA LEU A 141 2.12 -43.00 23.88
C LEU A 141 2.51 -42.81 25.35
N VAL A 142 1.57 -42.94 26.26
CA VAL A 142 1.85 -42.83 27.70
C VAL A 142 2.77 -43.97 28.19
N ALA A 143 2.60 -45.17 27.66
CA ALA A 143 3.48 -46.31 27.98
C ALA A 143 4.96 -46.06 27.57
N GLN A 144 5.20 -45.25 26.50
CA GLN A 144 6.56 -44.98 26.01
C GLN A 144 7.14 -43.67 26.49
N LEU A 145 6.33 -42.60 26.65
CA LEU A 145 6.77 -41.22 26.87
C LEU A 145 6.27 -40.65 28.18
N ASN A 146 5.58 -41.40 29.03
CA ASN A 146 4.80 -40.86 30.16
C ASN A 146 3.75 -39.79 29.74
N HIS A 147 2.89 -39.37 30.66
CA HIS A 147 1.81 -38.40 30.39
C HIS A 147 2.31 -37.07 29.82
N ALA A 148 3.38 -36.50 30.39
CA ALA A 148 3.91 -35.23 29.94
C ALA A 148 4.48 -35.27 28.52
N GLY A 149 5.26 -36.29 28.19
CA GLY A 149 5.82 -36.49 26.85
C GLY A 149 4.75 -36.77 25.80
N ALA A 150 3.78 -37.65 26.14
CA ALA A 150 2.65 -37.95 25.27
C ALA A 150 1.81 -36.69 24.96
N PHE A 151 1.55 -35.87 25.98
CA PHE A 151 0.78 -34.61 25.80
C PHE A 151 1.50 -33.61 24.88
N ILE A 152 2.81 -33.40 25.07
CA ILE A 152 3.63 -32.50 24.21
C ILE A 152 3.65 -33.03 22.78
N LEU A 153 3.87 -34.31 22.56
CA LEU A 153 3.92 -34.92 21.23
C LEU A 153 2.57 -34.79 20.51
N VAL A 154 1.46 -35.16 21.18
CA VAL A 154 0.13 -35.06 20.60
C VAL A 154 -0.24 -33.61 20.25
N LEU A 155 0.10 -32.65 21.11
CA LEU A 155 -0.16 -31.23 20.85
C LEU A 155 0.67 -30.71 19.65
N THR A 156 1.91 -31.18 19.52
CA THR A 156 2.78 -30.82 18.38
C THR A 156 2.23 -31.41 17.08
N VAL A 157 1.83 -32.70 17.07
CA VAL A 157 1.24 -33.33 15.90
C VAL A 157 -0.09 -32.70 15.52
N LEU A 158 -0.92 -32.32 16.50
CA LEU A 158 -2.16 -31.59 16.28
C LEU A 158 -1.91 -30.24 15.60
N GLY A 159 -0.90 -29.50 16.05
CA GLY A 159 -0.48 -28.24 15.44
C GLY A 159 0.00 -28.41 13.99
N LEU A 160 0.82 -29.42 13.72
CA LEU A 160 1.28 -29.75 12.36
C LEU A 160 0.12 -30.20 11.46
N ALA A 161 -0.81 -31.01 11.97
CA ALA A 161 -1.98 -31.46 11.24
C ALA A 161 -2.91 -30.29 10.89
N LEU A 162 -3.05 -29.29 11.79
CA LEU A 162 -3.83 -28.09 11.53
C LEU A 162 -3.20 -27.23 10.42
N ILE A 163 -1.88 -27.07 10.42
CA ILE A 163 -1.15 -26.38 9.34
C ILE A 163 -1.37 -27.10 8.01
N LEU A 164 -1.23 -28.45 8.00
CA LEU A 164 -1.34 -29.25 6.80
C LEU A 164 -2.75 -29.27 6.20
N SER A 165 -3.79 -29.28 7.07
CA SER A 165 -5.20 -29.34 6.64
C SER A 165 -5.75 -28.00 6.15
N THR A 166 -5.33 -26.84 6.77
CA THR A 166 -5.95 -25.53 6.57
C THR A 166 -5.05 -24.50 5.89
N GLN A 167 -3.74 -24.77 5.70
CA GLN A 167 -2.72 -23.78 5.37
C GLN A 167 -2.66 -22.60 6.39
N PHE A 168 -3.13 -22.86 7.59
CA PHE A 168 -3.16 -21.88 8.68
C PHE A 168 -1.75 -21.63 9.20
N SER A 169 -1.33 -20.36 9.26
CA SER A 169 -0.02 -19.99 9.78
C SER A 169 -0.14 -19.53 11.24
N PHE A 170 0.35 -20.36 12.16
CA PHE A 170 0.46 -20.00 13.58
C PHE A 170 1.28 -18.72 13.82
N ALA A 171 2.31 -18.49 12.99
CA ALA A 171 3.11 -17.28 13.05
C ALA A 171 2.27 -16.01 12.84
N ARG A 172 1.30 -16.04 11.90
CA ARG A 172 0.36 -14.92 11.66
C ARG A 172 -0.65 -14.76 12.80
N LEU A 173 -1.06 -15.84 13.44
CA LEU A 173 -1.96 -15.75 14.61
C LEU A 173 -1.22 -15.16 15.81
N LEU A 174 0.00 -15.64 16.10
CA LEU A 174 0.83 -15.13 17.18
C LEU A 174 1.21 -13.65 16.96
N SER A 175 1.55 -13.26 15.74
CA SER A 175 1.85 -11.86 15.43
C SER A 175 0.62 -10.97 15.63
N ARG A 176 -0.56 -11.38 15.18
CA ARG A 176 -1.82 -10.63 15.43
C ARG A 176 -2.19 -10.58 16.91
N ALA A 177 -2.00 -11.66 17.65
CA ALA A 177 -2.20 -11.69 19.11
C ALA A 177 -1.17 -10.80 19.83
N GLY A 178 0.08 -10.82 19.39
CA GLY A 178 1.14 -9.95 19.87
C GLY A 178 0.88 -8.47 19.58
N GLU A 179 0.41 -8.15 18.37
CA GLU A 179 0.02 -6.79 17.96
C GLU A 179 -1.19 -6.30 18.76
N ALA A 180 -2.21 -7.14 18.95
CA ALA A 180 -3.40 -6.80 19.73
C ALA A 180 -3.09 -6.59 21.22
N SER A 181 -2.14 -7.37 21.80
CA SER A 181 -1.65 -7.17 23.16
C SER A 181 -0.72 -5.95 23.27
N GLY A 182 0.14 -5.75 22.27
CA GLY A 182 1.05 -4.60 22.17
C GLY A 182 0.30 -3.27 21.98
N THR A 183 -0.78 -3.23 21.20
CA THR A 183 -1.61 -2.03 21.04
C THR A 183 -2.39 -1.70 22.30
N ARG A 184 -2.91 -2.70 23.02
CA ARG A 184 -3.57 -2.50 24.33
C ARG A 184 -2.57 -2.03 25.39
N ALA A 185 -1.38 -2.59 25.45
CA ALA A 185 -0.33 -2.16 26.37
C ALA A 185 0.17 -0.73 26.06
N ARG A 186 0.32 -0.37 24.77
CA ARG A 186 0.67 1.01 24.35
C ARG A 186 -0.45 2.00 24.65
N ALA A 187 -1.72 1.62 24.43
CA ALA A 187 -2.88 2.46 24.76
C ALA A 187 -2.98 2.70 26.28
N LEU A 188 -2.75 1.68 27.11
CA LEU A 188 -2.70 1.81 28.57
C LEU A 188 -1.49 2.65 29.01
N GLY A 189 -0.33 2.46 28.39
CA GLY A 189 0.88 3.25 28.65
C GLY A 189 0.69 4.72 28.29
N SER A 190 0.11 5.02 27.13
CA SER A 190 -0.16 6.39 26.70
C SER A 190 -1.23 7.08 27.57
N ALA A 191 -2.29 6.37 27.96
CA ALA A 191 -3.29 6.88 28.90
C ALA A 191 -2.69 7.19 30.28
N PHE A 192 -1.81 6.31 30.78
CA PHE A 192 -1.08 6.55 32.03
C PHE A 192 -0.10 7.74 31.96
N PHE A 193 0.60 7.88 30.82
CA PHE A 193 1.49 9.04 30.59
C PHE A 193 0.71 10.36 30.50
N GLN A 194 -0.43 10.38 29.77
CA GLN A 194 -1.30 11.56 29.69
C GLN A 194 -1.92 11.92 31.05
N PHE A 195 -2.32 10.92 31.84
CA PHE A 195 -2.83 11.14 33.19
C PHE A 195 -1.74 11.75 34.11
N ARG A 196 -0.50 11.27 34.02
CA ARG A 196 0.62 11.79 34.77
C ARG A 196 1.01 13.21 34.34
N GLU A 197 0.93 13.51 33.04
CA GLU A 197 1.18 14.84 32.48
C GLU A 197 0.08 15.85 32.88
N ARG A 198 -1.20 15.45 32.86
CA ARG A 198 -2.31 16.27 33.38
C ARG A 198 -2.12 16.62 34.85
N ARG A 199 -1.79 15.65 35.69
CA ARG A 199 -1.48 15.89 37.12
C ARG A 199 -0.26 16.81 37.32
N ARG A 200 0.76 16.73 36.44
CA ARG A 200 1.91 17.62 36.49
C ARG A 200 1.53 19.04 36.07
N LYS A 201 0.73 19.22 35.05
CA LYS A 201 0.21 20.53 34.62
C LYS A 201 -0.72 21.16 35.69
N GLU A 202 -1.54 20.36 36.33
CA GLU A 202 -2.38 20.83 37.47
C GLU A 202 -1.56 21.31 38.66
N ARG A 203 -0.51 20.56 39.04
CA ARG A 203 0.41 21.00 40.10
C ARG A 203 1.16 22.29 39.75
N MET A 204 1.65 22.39 38.53
CA MET A 204 2.29 23.65 38.07
C MET A 204 1.31 24.82 38.04
N ARG A 205 0.06 24.59 37.67
CA ARG A 205 -1.01 25.63 37.71
C ARG A 205 -1.30 26.06 39.14
N GLN A 206 -1.37 25.13 40.11
CA GLN A 206 -1.58 25.43 41.53
C GLN A 206 -0.38 26.17 42.10
N ASP A 207 0.85 25.82 41.73
CA ASP A 207 2.05 26.52 42.17
C ASP A 207 2.15 27.95 41.62
N VAL A 208 1.71 28.17 40.38
CA VAL A 208 1.64 29.53 39.76
C VAL A 208 0.56 30.37 40.48
N ILE A 209 -0.60 29.80 40.74
CA ILE A 209 -1.69 30.49 41.48
C ILE A 209 -1.24 30.81 42.90
N ARG A 210 -0.54 29.88 43.56
CA ARG A 210 -0.03 30.07 44.93
C ARG A 210 1.05 31.17 45.00
N LYS A 211 1.93 31.24 44.00
CA LYS A 211 2.93 32.30 43.89
C LYS A 211 2.33 33.69 43.60
N HIS A 212 1.27 33.75 42.79
CA HIS A 212 0.56 35.03 42.55
C HIS A 212 -0.24 35.50 43.73
N THR A 213 -0.96 34.63 44.44
CA THR A 213 -1.68 35.00 45.68
C THR A 213 -0.74 35.36 46.84
N GLN A 214 0.46 34.79 46.86
CA GLN A 214 1.48 35.14 47.87
C GLN A 214 2.11 36.48 47.56
N LYS A 215 2.33 36.83 46.28
CA LYS A 215 2.84 38.13 45.81
C LYS A 215 1.83 39.24 46.02
N GLU A 216 0.52 38.98 45.88
CA GLU A 216 -0.54 39.96 46.20
C GLU A 216 -0.71 40.18 47.70
N ARG A 217 -0.46 39.17 48.56
CA ARG A 217 -0.43 39.34 50.02
C ARG A 217 0.82 40.07 50.53
N GLU A 218 1.97 39.93 49.86
CA GLU A 218 3.21 40.64 50.21
C GLU A 218 3.15 42.13 49.71
N ALA A 219 2.35 42.42 48.66
CA ALA A 219 2.14 43.77 48.20
C ALA A 219 1.13 44.58 49.05
N ALA A 220 0.40 43.94 49.97
CA ALA A 220 -0.66 44.54 50.80
C ALA A 220 -0.23 44.76 52.29
N ALA A 221 1.04 44.54 52.65
CA ALA A 221 1.53 44.79 54.01
C ALA A 221 2.33 46.11 54.09
N PRO A 222 2.10 46.98 55.15
CA PRO A 222 2.75 48.29 55.24
C PRO A 222 4.21 48.18 55.62
N ALA A 223 5.00 49.14 55.12
CA ALA A 223 6.43 49.28 55.32
C ALA A 223 6.78 49.65 56.75
N GLU A 224 7.67 48.92 57.40
CA GLU A 224 8.51 49.44 58.52
C GLU A 224 9.94 48.86 58.45
N ALA A 225 10.85 49.83 58.42
CA ALA A 225 12.21 49.92 58.93
C ALA A 225 13.26 48.78 58.68
N SER A 226 14.31 49.18 57.96
CA SER A 226 15.66 48.59 57.95
C SER A 226 16.35 48.75 59.29
N PRO A 227 17.41 47.94 59.69
CA PRO A 227 18.76 48.33 59.27
C PRO A 227 19.83 47.25 59.08
N ARG A 228 20.85 47.61 58.27
CA ARG A 228 22.31 47.37 58.36
C ARG A 228 22.92 45.95 58.32
N VAL A 229 23.59 45.70 57.23
CA VAL A 229 25.04 45.39 57.00
C VAL A 229 25.73 44.43 57.94
N ARG A 230 26.26 43.37 57.40
CA ARG A 230 27.67 42.94 57.61
C ARG A 230 28.17 42.04 56.46
N ARG A 231 29.24 42.54 55.80
CA ARG A 231 30.17 41.79 54.93
C ARG A 231 30.82 40.64 55.67
N ARG A 232 31.03 39.52 54.99
CA ARG A 232 32.22 38.71 55.17
C ARG A 232 32.61 37.99 53.88
N ALA A 233 33.92 37.91 53.67
CA ALA A 233 34.70 37.65 52.48
C ALA A 233 34.63 36.26 51.92
N ALA A 234 35.04 36.13 50.66
CA ALA A 234 35.24 34.97 49.83
C ALA A 234 36.33 34.03 50.35
N PRO A 235 36.44 32.83 49.80
CA PRO A 235 37.64 32.52 49.03
C PRO A 235 37.37 32.03 47.58
N ALA A 236 38.46 32.15 46.83
CA ALA A 236 38.62 31.99 45.41
C ALA A 236 38.51 30.53 44.94
N GLU A 237 38.00 30.35 43.74
CA GLU A 237 38.26 29.18 42.92
C GLU A 237 38.52 29.57 41.45
N GLU A 238 39.37 28.76 40.82
CA GLU A 238 40.14 28.95 39.61
C GLU A 238 39.29 28.91 38.31
N PRO A 239 39.84 29.37 37.16
CA PRO A 239 39.07 29.65 35.95
C PRO A 239 38.97 28.48 35.04
N THR A 240 37.76 28.24 34.47
CA THR A 240 37.47 27.41 33.32
C THR A 240 37.50 28.21 32.04
N PRO A 241 37.97 27.70 30.90
CA PRO A 241 38.35 28.49 29.73
C PRO A 241 37.16 29.04 28.94
N GLU A 242 37.34 30.32 28.55
CA GLU A 242 36.47 31.09 27.68
C GLU A 242 36.27 30.43 26.32
N GLN A 243 35.02 30.29 25.92
CA GLN A 243 34.62 30.16 24.53
C GLN A 243 34.38 31.51 23.94
N GLN A 244 35.18 31.85 22.93
CA GLN A 244 35.06 33.11 22.16
C GLN A 244 33.75 33.10 21.29
N PRO A 245 32.98 34.19 21.25
CA PRO A 245 31.84 34.32 20.35
C PRO A 245 32.33 34.76 18.96
N LEU A 246 31.77 34.11 17.94
CA LEU A 246 31.94 34.49 16.52
C LEU A 246 31.27 35.83 16.23
N PRO A 247 31.85 36.68 15.36
CA PRO A 247 31.32 38.00 15.05
C PRO A 247 30.12 37.92 14.12
N PHE A 248 29.01 38.54 14.53
CA PHE A 248 27.90 38.89 13.66
C PHE A 248 28.25 40.15 12.85
N ALA A 249 28.10 40.04 11.52
CA ALA A 249 28.17 41.20 10.63
C ALA A 249 26.89 42.03 10.74
N GLU A 250 27.03 43.30 11.03
CA GLU A 250 25.95 44.30 11.02
C GLU A 250 25.40 44.50 9.60
N ALA A 251 24.07 44.49 9.49
CA ALA A 251 23.37 44.92 8.29
C ALA A 251 23.16 46.45 8.34
N PRO A 252 23.25 47.16 7.21
CA PRO A 252 23.03 48.59 7.18
C PRO A 252 21.54 48.97 7.35
N GLU A 253 21.31 49.99 8.17
CA GLU A 253 20.02 50.62 8.38
C GLU A 253 19.50 51.23 7.05
N ALA A 254 18.23 50.97 6.74
CA ALA A 254 17.51 51.66 5.66
C ALA A 254 16.39 52.49 6.28
N ASP A 255 16.39 53.79 5.91
CA ASP A 255 15.50 54.85 6.33
C ASP A 255 14.02 54.51 6.20
N GLU A 256 13.28 54.83 7.26
CA GLU A 256 11.84 55.07 7.24
C GLU A 256 11.55 56.37 6.53
N ASP A 257 10.73 56.38 5.47
CA ASP A 257 9.59 57.29 5.33
C ASP A 257 8.70 56.96 4.12
N GLN A 258 7.42 57.13 4.35
CA GLN A 258 6.29 57.33 3.45
C GLN A 258 5.28 56.18 3.28
N ALA A 259 4.31 56.28 4.17
CA ALA A 259 2.97 55.73 3.99
C ALA A 259 2.25 56.36 2.80
N THR A 260 1.74 55.58 1.85
CA THR A 260 0.61 55.96 0.99
C THR A 260 -0.31 54.78 0.66
N ALA A 261 -1.52 54.99 1.09
CA ALA A 261 -2.85 54.48 0.71
C ALA A 261 -2.97 53.35 -0.32
N ALA A 262 -3.65 52.28 0.12
CA ALA A 262 -4.18 51.19 -0.71
C ALA A 262 -5.30 51.67 -1.65
N LEU A 263 -5.16 51.39 -2.94
CA LEU A 263 -6.23 51.43 -3.95
C LEU A 263 -6.55 50.02 -4.43
N PRO A 264 -7.81 49.69 -4.78
CA PRO A 264 -8.24 48.32 -5.09
C PRO A 264 -7.68 47.83 -6.44
N ARG A 265 -7.00 46.70 -6.43
CA ARG A 265 -6.48 46.06 -7.64
C ARG A 265 -7.64 45.57 -8.52
N LYS A 266 -7.87 46.24 -9.64
CA LYS A 266 -8.66 45.75 -10.78
C LYS A 266 -7.98 44.48 -11.32
N ARG A 267 -8.76 43.37 -11.41
CA ARG A 267 -8.40 42.15 -12.15
C ARG A 267 -8.02 42.54 -13.61
N ARG A 268 -6.75 42.44 -13.92
CA ARG A 268 -6.30 42.47 -15.32
C ARG A 268 -6.51 41.09 -15.91
N ARG A 269 -7.31 41.03 -16.96
CA ARG A 269 -7.34 39.88 -17.92
C ARG A 269 -5.91 39.67 -18.42
N GLY A 270 -5.43 38.39 -18.33
CA GLY A 270 -4.09 38.03 -18.72
C GLY A 270 -3.82 38.34 -20.19
N THR A 271 -2.85 39.15 -20.42
CA THR A 271 -2.15 39.22 -21.72
C THR A 271 -1.35 37.94 -21.86
N VAL A 272 -1.62 37.20 -22.95
CA VAL A 272 -0.81 36.08 -23.39
C VAL A 272 0.62 36.59 -23.59
N VAL A 273 1.53 36.13 -22.72
CA VAL A 273 2.97 36.39 -22.87
C VAL A 273 3.48 35.44 -23.96
N PRO A 274 4.31 35.90 -24.92
CA PRO A 274 4.83 35.04 -25.99
C PRO A 274 5.63 33.91 -25.40
N ALA A 275 5.57 32.73 -26.08
CA ALA A 275 6.19 31.46 -25.70
C ALA A 275 7.56 31.62 -25.05
N ALA A 276 7.60 31.47 -23.73
CA ALA A 276 8.84 31.42 -22.98
C ALA A 276 9.52 30.08 -23.34
N GLY A 277 10.79 30.12 -23.73
CA GLY A 277 11.58 28.92 -24.00
C GLY A 277 11.63 27.99 -22.78
N LEU A 278 12.07 26.77 -22.97
CA LEU A 278 12.31 25.82 -21.88
C LEU A 278 13.37 26.35 -20.90
N PRO A 279 13.34 25.96 -19.61
CA PRO A 279 14.37 26.34 -18.65
C PRO A 279 15.77 25.92 -19.11
N PRO A 280 16.77 26.81 -19.01
CA PRO A 280 18.13 26.45 -19.37
C PRO A 280 18.77 25.54 -18.29
N THR A 281 19.56 24.56 -18.68
CA THR A 281 20.27 23.66 -17.76
C THR A 281 21.27 24.37 -16.85
N THR A 282 21.66 25.59 -17.20
CA THR A 282 22.52 26.47 -16.37
C THR A 282 21.88 26.91 -15.04
N LEU A 283 20.58 26.65 -14.82
CA LEU A 283 19.93 26.80 -13.52
C LEU A 283 20.40 25.75 -12.51
N LEU A 284 20.98 24.65 -13.00
CA LEU A 284 21.54 23.58 -12.19
C LEU A 284 23.05 23.74 -12.05
N ASP A 285 23.56 23.34 -10.89
CA ASP A 285 24.98 23.44 -10.57
C ASP A 285 25.77 22.33 -11.31
N GLU A 286 26.97 22.66 -11.74
CA GLU A 286 27.91 21.71 -12.29
C GLU A 286 28.73 21.11 -11.15
N ILE A 287 28.68 19.78 -11.00
CA ILE A 287 29.45 19.09 -9.98
C ILE A 287 30.74 18.58 -10.66
N PRO A 288 31.94 19.06 -10.24
CA PRO A 288 33.18 18.61 -10.85
C PRO A 288 33.41 17.12 -10.55
N HIS A 289 33.79 16.36 -11.56
CA HIS A 289 34.19 14.97 -11.41
C HIS A 289 35.61 14.89 -10.78
N ASP A 290 35.66 14.41 -9.54
CA ASP A 290 36.93 14.17 -8.81
C ASP A 290 37.40 12.70 -9.06
N GLY A 291 37.53 12.31 -10.32
CA GLY A 291 37.61 10.93 -10.76
C GLY A 291 39.01 10.40 -11.11
N GLY A 292 39.91 10.32 -10.16
CA GLY A 292 41.10 9.44 -10.31
C GLY A 292 40.79 8.00 -9.85
N VAL A 293 40.60 7.07 -10.79
CA VAL A 293 40.50 5.64 -10.47
C VAL A 293 41.87 5.11 -10.03
N ASP A 294 42.01 4.83 -8.73
CA ASP A 294 43.22 4.23 -8.17
C ASP A 294 43.24 2.71 -8.51
N LYS A 295 43.92 2.37 -9.62
CA LYS A 295 43.98 1.00 -10.12
C LYS A 295 44.67 0.03 -9.14
N GLU A 296 45.65 0.50 -8.38
CA GLU A 296 46.41 -0.35 -7.44
C GLU A 296 45.48 -0.81 -6.30
N ARG A 297 44.68 0.10 -5.77
CA ARG A 297 43.68 -0.22 -4.75
C ARG A 297 42.59 -1.17 -5.25
N LEU A 298 42.14 -1.02 -6.49
CA LEU A 298 41.16 -1.95 -7.07
C LEU A 298 41.72 -3.38 -7.18
N PHE A 299 42.97 -3.53 -7.59
CA PHE A 299 43.65 -4.84 -7.63
C PHE A 299 43.88 -5.42 -6.23
N GLU A 300 44.22 -4.59 -5.24
CA GLU A 300 44.33 -5.01 -3.84
C GLU A 300 43.00 -5.55 -3.31
N LYS A 301 41.91 -4.80 -3.49
CA LYS A 301 40.57 -5.25 -3.10
C LYS A 301 40.16 -6.55 -3.81
N ALA A 302 40.51 -6.74 -5.10
CA ALA A 302 40.26 -7.99 -5.79
C ALA A 302 40.97 -9.18 -5.17
N ARG A 303 42.23 -9.00 -4.74
CA ARG A 303 43.01 -10.03 -4.05
C ARG A 303 42.42 -10.38 -2.69
N VAL A 304 42.02 -9.35 -1.92
CA VAL A 304 41.36 -9.55 -0.60
C VAL A 304 40.04 -10.27 -0.79
N LEU A 305 39.22 -9.86 -1.78
CA LEU A 305 37.94 -10.52 -2.09
C LEU A 305 38.15 -12.00 -2.42
N GLN A 306 39.12 -12.32 -3.27
CA GLN A 306 39.45 -13.70 -3.67
C GLN A 306 39.91 -14.53 -2.46
N ALA A 307 40.84 -13.99 -1.65
CA ALA A 307 41.33 -14.66 -0.45
C ALA A 307 40.24 -14.93 0.55
N LYS A 308 39.40 -13.94 0.86
CA LYS A 308 38.29 -14.07 1.80
C LYS A 308 37.17 -15.01 1.30
N SER A 309 36.86 -14.97 0.01
CA SER A 309 35.94 -15.95 -0.57
C SER A 309 36.46 -17.38 -0.40
N GLY A 310 37.78 -17.59 -0.58
CA GLY A 310 38.45 -18.87 -0.36
C GLY A 310 38.39 -19.34 1.11
N GLU A 311 38.61 -18.44 2.08
CA GLU A 311 38.47 -18.73 3.52
C GLU A 311 37.06 -19.21 3.89
N PHE A 312 36.01 -18.65 3.25
CA PHE A 312 34.62 -19.11 3.42
C PHE A 312 34.27 -20.34 2.56
N GLY A 313 35.27 -20.98 1.92
CA GLY A 313 35.08 -22.18 1.14
C GLY A 313 34.39 -21.95 -0.21
N VAL A 314 34.49 -20.74 -0.77
CA VAL A 314 34.08 -20.40 -2.13
C VAL A 314 35.34 -20.09 -2.95
N LEU A 315 35.89 -21.14 -3.60
CA LEU A 315 37.06 -21.02 -4.47
C LEU A 315 36.64 -20.41 -5.81
N GLY A 316 37.51 -19.60 -6.39
CA GLY A 316 37.31 -18.95 -7.68
C GLY A 316 38.30 -17.81 -7.90
N THR A 317 38.18 -17.14 -9.03
CA THR A 317 39.07 -16.06 -9.43
C THR A 317 38.31 -14.82 -9.87
N VAL A 318 38.85 -13.63 -9.56
CA VAL A 318 38.34 -12.37 -10.13
C VAL A 318 38.93 -12.27 -11.56
N VAL A 319 38.03 -12.25 -12.55
CA VAL A 319 38.39 -12.26 -13.98
C VAL A 319 38.52 -10.84 -14.53
N GLU A 320 37.60 -9.97 -14.15
CA GLU A 320 37.50 -8.61 -14.65
C GLU A 320 37.03 -7.65 -13.53
N ILE A 321 37.47 -6.39 -13.60
CA ILE A 321 37.10 -5.34 -12.65
C ILE A 321 36.48 -4.21 -13.46
N HIS A 322 35.23 -3.88 -13.14
CA HIS A 322 34.46 -2.80 -13.76
C HIS A 322 34.27 -1.66 -12.75
N PRO A 323 35.13 -0.63 -12.78
CA PRO A 323 34.98 0.52 -11.92
C PRO A 323 33.75 1.35 -12.34
N GLY A 324 32.92 1.77 -11.38
CA GLY A 324 31.78 2.66 -11.60
C GLY A 324 31.84 3.88 -10.67
N PRO A 325 30.91 4.81 -10.79
CA PRO A 325 30.94 6.08 -10.05
C PRO A 325 30.67 5.91 -8.53
N VAL A 326 29.88 4.92 -8.14
CA VAL A 326 29.49 4.69 -6.74
C VAL A 326 29.94 3.33 -6.24
N VAL A 327 29.88 2.32 -7.10
CA VAL A 327 30.32 0.95 -6.79
C VAL A 327 31.27 0.45 -7.86
N THR A 328 32.18 -0.46 -7.49
CA THR A 328 33.00 -1.22 -8.41
C THR A 328 32.50 -2.65 -8.47
N THR A 329 32.26 -3.17 -9.67
CA THR A 329 31.83 -4.55 -9.89
C THR A 329 33.05 -5.44 -10.17
N TYR A 330 33.24 -6.43 -9.30
CA TYR A 330 34.26 -7.46 -9.47
C TYR A 330 33.62 -8.69 -10.10
N GLU A 331 33.99 -9.05 -11.32
CA GLU A 331 33.50 -10.25 -11.99
C GLU A 331 34.22 -11.48 -11.42
N PHE A 332 33.55 -12.25 -10.62
CA PHE A 332 34.08 -13.43 -9.94
C PHE A 332 33.63 -14.69 -10.68
N LYS A 333 34.57 -15.52 -11.07
CA LYS A 333 34.36 -16.83 -11.69
C LYS A 333 34.52 -17.91 -10.61
N PRO A 334 33.45 -18.50 -10.11
CA PRO A 334 33.57 -19.59 -9.16
C PRO A 334 34.08 -20.88 -9.82
N ASP A 335 34.79 -21.72 -9.05
CA ASP A 335 35.20 -23.02 -9.47
C ASP A 335 34.03 -23.96 -9.68
N ALA A 336 34.26 -25.03 -10.45
CA ALA A 336 33.24 -26.03 -10.76
C ALA A 336 32.66 -26.66 -9.49
N GLY A 337 31.32 -26.77 -9.42
CA GLY A 337 30.59 -27.37 -8.28
C GLY A 337 30.14 -26.39 -7.20
N ILE A 338 30.55 -25.13 -7.26
CA ILE A 338 30.08 -24.09 -6.30
C ILE A 338 28.69 -23.59 -6.69
N LYS A 339 27.73 -23.72 -5.78
CA LYS A 339 26.36 -23.26 -6.01
C LYS A 339 26.28 -21.72 -5.86
N TYR A 340 25.55 -21.05 -6.77
CA TYR A 340 25.29 -19.61 -6.72
C TYR A 340 24.71 -19.16 -5.37
N SER A 341 23.77 -19.93 -4.79
CA SER A 341 23.17 -19.61 -3.50
C SER A 341 24.19 -19.56 -2.35
N LYS A 342 25.29 -20.33 -2.43
CA LYS A 342 26.37 -20.28 -1.45
C LYS A 342 27.13 -18.96 -1.54
N ILE A 343 27.37 -18.46 -2.76
CA ILE A 343 28.06 -17.19 -2.97
C ILE A 343 27.22 -16.03 -2.44
N VAL A 344 25.93 -15.99 -2.83
CA VAL A 344 24.99 -14.93 -2.37
C VAL A 344 24.82 -14.95 -0.86
N GLY A 345 24.85 -16.13 -0.23
CA GLY A 345 24.76 -16.25 1.23
C GLY A 345 25.94 -15.65 1.99
N LEU A 346 27.06 -15.39 1.32
CA LEU A 346 28.26 -14.78 1.93
C LEU A 346 28.29 -13.24 1.81
N ALA A 347 27.25 -12.60 1.29
CA ALA A 347 27.26 -11.16 1.06
C ALA A 347 27.55 -10.35 2.35
N ASP A 348 26.94 -10.72 3.45
CA ASP A 348 27.13 -10.05 4.75
C ASP A 348 28.53 -10.33 5.34
N ASP A 349 29.02 -11.58 5.21
CA ASP A 349 30.36 -11.97 5.69
C ASP A 349 31.47 -11.28 4.88
N LEU A 350 31.28 -11.18 3.55
CA LEU A 350 32.18 -10.47 2.66
C LEU A 350 32.15 -8.96 2.92
N ALA A 351 30.98 -8.40 3.21
CA ALA A 351 30.84 -6.98 3.57
C ALA A 351 31.66 -6.66 4.83
N LEU A 352 31.56 -7.50 5.86
CA LEU A 352 32.37 -7.37 7.08
C LEU A 352 33.87 -7.49 6.80
N ALA A 353 34.27 -8.51 6.02
CA ALA A 353 35.67 -8.80 5.73
C ALA A 353 36.36 -7.75 4.82
N LEU A 354 35.58 -7.02 4.02
CA LEU A 354 36.03 -5.96 3.12
C LEU A 354 35.77 -4.55 3.66
N GLU A 355 35.33 -4.44 4.92
CA GLU A 355 34.97 -3.17 5.58
C GLU A 355 33.98 -2.33 4.75
N ALA A 356 33.06 -3.00 4.05
CA ALA A 356 32.07 -2.38 3.18
C ALA A 356 30.70 -2.26 3.91
N GLU A 357 29.99 -1.16 3.68
CA GLU A 357 28.65 -0.93 4.27
C GLU A 357 27.67 -2.04 3.86
N SER A 358 27.73 -2.49 2.60
CA SER A 358 26.90 -3.54 2.02
C SER A 358 27.52 -4.03 0.73
N ILE A 359 27.37 -5.31 0.42
CA ILE A 359 27.81 -5.91 -0.84
C ILE A 359 26.60 -6.54 -1.52
N ARG A 360 26.45 -6.26 -2.82
CA ARG A 360 25.42 -6.90 -3.63
C ARG A 360 26.06 -7.91 -4.60
N ILE A 361 25.48 -9.08 -4.69
CA ILE A 361 25.97 -10.18 -5.53
C ILE A 361 24.90 -10.53 -6.55
N ASP A 362 25.20 -10.42 -7.84
CA ASP A 362 24.27 -10.72 -8.92
C ASP A 362 24.92 -11.56 -10.04
N ARG A 363 24.11 -12.22 -10.86
CA ARG A 363 24.59 -13.01 -12.00
C ARG A 363 24.93 -12.09 -13.17
N MET A 364 26.09 -12.32 -13.79
CA MET A 364 26.43 -11.64 -15.06
C MET A 364 25.67 -12.30 -16.21
N SER A 365 24.96 -11.49 -17.02
CA SER A 365 24.19 -11.98 -18.15
C SER A 365 25.06 -12.60 -19.23
N GLY A 366 24.70 -13.82 -19.66
CA GLY A 366 25.40 -14.49 -20.74
C GLY A 366 26.79 -15.04 -20.39
N ARG A 367 27.21 -14.91 -19.12
CA ARG A 367 28.52 -15.38 -18.61
C ARG A 367 28.33 -16.35 -17.45
N GLY A 368 29.26 -17.27 -17.27
CA GLY A 368 29.30 -18.19 -16.13
C GLY A 368 29.91 -17.58 -14.86
N THR A 369 29.78 -16.27 -14.69
CA THR A 369 30.42 -15.46 -13.67
C THR A 369 29.38 -14.73 -12.82
N VAL A 370 29.84 -14.24 -11.68
CA VAL A 370 29.02 -13.50 -10.70
C VAL A 370 29.62 -12.12 -10.50
N GLY A 371 28.83 -11.09 -10.63
CA GLY A 371 29.25 -9.72 -10.31
C GLY A 371 29.10 -9.47 -8.80
N ILE A 372 30.19 -9.11 -8.16
CA ILE A 372 30.26 -8.71 -6.76
C ILE A 372 30.46 -7.19 -6.73
N GLU A 373 29.41 -6.47 -6.35
CA GLU A 373 29.38 -5.01 -6.32
C GLU A 373 29.83 -4.51 -4.94
N ILE A 374 31.00 -3.87 -4.90
CA ILE A 374 31.62 -3.33 -3.69
C ILE A 374 31.56 -1.80 -3.74
N PRO A 375 31.09 -1.12 -2.69
CA PRO A 375 31.05 0.34 -2.64
C PRO A 375 32.44 0.97 -2.73
N ASN A 376 32.54 2.06 -3.51
CA ASN A 376 33.74 2.87 -3.56
C ASN A 376 33.93 3.64 -2.24
N GLU A 377 35.14 3.86 -1.82
CA GLU A 377 35.45 4.71 -0.66
C GLU A 377 35.07 6.16 -0.90
N ARG A 378 35.37 6.67 -2.09
CA ARG A 378 34.90 7.96 -2.59
C ARG A 378 33.79 7.69 -3.60
N ARG A 379 32.59 8.15 -3.31
CA ARG A 379 31.41 7.98 -4.17
C ARG A 379 31.15 9.28 -4.89
N GLU A 380 30.99 9.23 -6.21
CA GLU A 380 30.61 10.39 -7.00
C GLU A 380 29.16 10.79 -6.75
N THR A 381 28.91 12.11 -6.71
CA THR A 381 27.55 12.63 -6.73
C THR A 381 27.15 12.87 -8.19
N ILE A 382 26.09 12.20 -8.65
CA ILE A 382 25.64 12.27 -10.03
C ILE A 382 24.74 13.51 -10.17
N SER A 383 25.19 14.54 -10.90
CA SER A 383 24.42 15.75 -11.13
C SER A 383 23.20 15.49 -12.02
N LEU A 384 22.04 16.08 -11.68
CA LEU A 384 20.89 16.08 -12.58
C LEU A 384 21.23 16.76 -13.90
N ARG A 385 22.00 17.86 -13.89
CA ARG A 385 22.44 18.58 -15.08
C ARG A 385 23.14 17.67 -16.08
N GLU A 386 24.06 16.82 -15.62
CA GLU A 386 24.79 15.88 -16.47
C GLU A 386 23.86 14.92 -17.22
N ILE A 387 22.82 14.42 -16.53
CA ILE A 387 21.86 13.52 -17.18
C ILE A 387 20.96 14.28 -18.17
N LEU A 388 20.53 15.49 -17.85
CA LEU A 388 19.72 16.32 -18.77
C LEU A 388 20.47 16.71 -20.04
N GLU A 389 21.78 16.93 -19.96
CA GLU A 389 22.65 17.26 -21.09
C GLU A 389 23.10 16.01 -21.90
N SER A 390 22.82 14.79 -21.39
CA SER A 390 23.19 13.54 -22.09
C SER A 390 22.35 13.30 -23.35
N GLU A 391 22.89 12.49 -24.27
CA GLU A 391 22.16 12.05 -25.45
C GLU A 391 20.94 11.18 -25.13
N ASP A 392 21.00 10.38 -24.09
CA ASP A 392 19.91 9.50 -23.64
C ASP A 392 18.68 10.31 -23.19
N PHE A 393 18.86 11.52 -22.68
CA PHE A 393 17.78 12.41 -22.32
C PHE A 393 17.35 13.34 -23.45
N SER A 394 18.29 13.86 -24.22
CA SER A 394 18.04 14.87 -25.27
C SER A 394 17.43 14.31 -26.55
N ARG A 395 17.87 13.12 -27.01
CA ARG A 395 17.43 12.48 -28.26
C ARG A 395 15.95 12.07 -28.29
N PRO A 396 15.36 11.45 -27.23
CA PRO A 396 13.96 11.05 -27.26
C PRO A 396 13.02 12.23 -27.49
N HIS A 397 12.09 12.09 -28.43
CA HIS A 397 11.06 13.11 -28.71
C HIS A 397 9.99 13.22 -27.63
N SER A 398 9.88 12.24 -26.74
CA SER A 398 8.89 12.23 -25.66
C SER A 398 9.08 13.39 -24.69
N ARG A 399 7.98 14.07 -24.36
CA ARG A 399 7.92 15.15 -23.35
C ARG A 399 7.98 14.62 -21.93
N LEU A 400 7.80 13.31 -21.74
CA LEU A 400 7.74 12.63 -20.45
C LEU A 400 9.01 11.82 -20.16
N THR A 401 10.15 12.20 -20.76
CA THR A 401 11.46 11.57 -20.46
C THR A 401 11.89 11.92 -19.04
N LEU A 402 12.24 10.91 -18.24
CA LEU A 402 12.70 11.03 -16.87
C LEU A 402 14.19 10.76 -16.79
N ALA A 403 14.97 11.66 -16.21
CA ALA A 403 16.36 11.48 -15.87
C ALA A 403 16.47 10.67 -14.58
N LEU A 404 16.91 9.41 -14.64
CA LEU A 404 17.02 8.56 -13.45
C LEU A 404 18.40 8.65 -12.80
N GLY A 405 19.48 8.67 -13.58
CA GLY A 405 20.85 8.70 -13.04
C GLY A 405 21.86 7.96 -13.91
N LYS A 406 22.78 7.21 -13.29
CA LYS A 406 23.79 6.39 -13.97
C LYS A 406 23.68 4.92 -13.57
N THR A 407 24.00 4.03 -14.50
CA THR A 407 24.16 2.60 -14.24
C THR A 407 25.38 2.32 -13.38
N VAL A 408 25.56 1.07 -12.96
CA VAL A 408 26.78 0.64 -12.24
C VAL A 408 28.06 0.80 -13.07
N SER A 409 27.94 0.80 -14.41
CA SER A 409 29.08 1.05 -15.35
C SER A 409 29.35 2.53 -15.58
N GLY A 410 28.52 3.44 -15.04
CA GLY A 410 28.68 4.89 -15.22
C GLY A 410 27.96 5.47 -16.44
N GLU A 411 27.24 4.65 -17.22
CA GLU A 411 26.45 5.11 -18.36
C GLU A 411 25.21 5.88 -17.86
N THR A 412 24.86 6.96 -18.53
CA THR A 412 23.64 7.72 -18.24
C THR A 412 22.39 6.87 -18.49
N TYR A 413 21.36 7.07 -17.65
CA TYR A 413 20.13 6.31 -17.77
C TYR A 413 18.92 7.25 -17.68
N ALA A 414 18.21 7.36 -18.79
CA ALA A 414 16.93 8.05 -18.88
C ALA A 414 15.87 7.07 -19.37
N THR A 415 14.62 7.32 -19.02
CA THR A 415 13.49 6.48 -19.42
C THR A 415 12.27 7.34 -19.73
N ASP A 416 11.31 6.80 -20.45
CA ASP A 416 10.13 7.52 -20.88
C ASP A 416 8.89 7.03 -20.14
N LEU A 417 8.23 7.94 -19.42
CA LEU A 417 7.00 7.65 -18.66
C LEU A 417 5.83 7.26 -19.61
N ALA A 418 5.80 7.77 -20.84
CA ALA A 418 4.77 7.38 -21.80
C ALA A 418 4.87 5.89 -22.19
N THR A 419 6.08 5.33 -22.21
CA THR A 419 6.32 3.90 -22.47
C THR A 419 6.08 3.04 -21.23
N MET A 420 6.36 3.56 -20.03
CA MET A 420 6.18 2.90 -18.74
C MET A 420 4.78 3.05 -18.14
N PRO A 421 3.80 3.55 -18.79
CA PRO A 421 2.61 4.33 -18.49
C PRO A 421 2.50 4.88 -17.05
N HIS A 422 2.88 4.10 -16.08
CA HIS A 422 2.79 4.47 -14.66
C HIS A 422 3.99 3.92 -13.92
N LEU A 423 4.44 4.64 -12.90
CA LEU A 423 5.64 4.33 -12.12
C LEU A 423 5.31 4.24 -10.63
N LEU A 424 5.71 3.16 -10.00
CA LEU A 424 5.65 2.96 -8.56
C LEU A 424 7.03 3.13 -7.94
N ILE A 425 7.12 3.96 -6.90
CA ILE A 425 8.38 4.29 -6.20
C ILE A 425 8.22 3.98 -4.71
N ALA A 426 9.14 3.23 -4.14
CA ALA A 426 9.13 3.02 -2.70
C ALA A 426 10.54 3.02 -2.10
N GLY A 427 10.65 3.30 -0.80
CA GLY A 427 11.91 3.29 -0.07
C GLY A 427 11.80 3.88 1.32
N ALA A 428 12.73 3.54 2.21
CA ALA A 428 12.74 4.08 3.57
C ALA A 428 13.05 5.58 3.60
N THR A 429 12.72 6.24 4.70
CA THR A 429 13.03 7.66 4.91
C THR A 429 14.54 7.92 4.82
N GLY A 430 14.95 8.98 4.13
CA GLY A 430 16.36 9.38 3.98
C GLY A 430 17.17 8.57 2.97
N THR A 431 16.55 7.66 2.21
CA THR A 431 17.26 6.82 1.21
C THR A 431 17.43 7.48 -0.16
N GLY A 432 16.78 8.65 -0.40
CA GLY A 432 16.85 9.39 -1.65
C GLY A 432 15.53 9.40 -2.44
N LYS A 433 14.42 8.86 -1.90
CA LYS A 433 13.11 8.83 -2.57
C LYS A 433 12.65 10.23 -3.00
N SER A 434 12.63 11.20 -2.07
CA SER A 434 12.19 12.57 -2.34
C SER A 434 13.08 13.29 -3.34
N VAL A 435 14.41 13.11 -3.25
CA VAL A 435 15.35 13.65 -4.23
C VAL A 435 15.13 13.04 -5.61
N GLY A 436 14.95 11.72 -5.71
CA GLY A 436 14.65 11.04 -6.96
C GLY A 436 13.32 11.50 -7.57
N LEU A 437 12.28 11.69 -6.74
CA LEU A 437 10.98 12.22 -7.18
C LEU A 437 11.13 13.64 -7.73
N ASN A 438 11.88 14.50 -7.04
CA ASN A 438 12.19 15.86 -7.48
C ASN A 438 13.01 15.87 -8.80
N CYS A 439 13.96 14.94 -8.99
CA CYS A 439 14.69 14.79 -10.26
C CYS A 439 13.74 14.44 -11.41
N MET A 440 12.76 13.55 -11.17
CA MET A 440 11.77 13.16 -12.20
C MET A 440 10.84 14.32 -12.55
N ILE A 441 10.32 15.06 -11.56
CA ILE A 441 9.48 16.25 -11.80
C ILE A 441 10.30 17.31 -12.56
N ALA A 442 11.51 17.61 -12.10
CA ALA A 442 12.39 18.57 -12.78
C ALA A 442 12.69 18.14 -14.23
N SER A 443 12.90 16.85 -14.49
CA SER A 443 13.12 16.32 -15.85
C SER A 443 11.99 16.71 -16.79
N ILE A 444 10.73 16.58 -16.35
CA ILE A 444 9.55 16.96 -17.13
C ILE A 444 9.53 18.47 -17.34
N LEU A 445 9.79 19.26 -16.30
CA LEU A 445 9.76 20.72 -16.35
C LEU A 445 10.86 21.31 -17.24
N PHE A 446 12.02 20.63 -17.38
CA PHE A 446 13.09 21.03 -18.30
C PHE A 446 12.80 20.66 -19.76
N LYS A 447 11.86 19.73 -20.02
CA LYS A 447 11.63 19.16 -21.36
C LYS A 447 10.30 19.53 -22.00
N ALA A 448 9.32 19.97 -21.22
CA ALA A 448 7.97 20.25 -21.69
C ALA A 448 7.48 21.62 -21.27
N SER A 449 6.70 22.26 -22.15
CA SER A 449 5.98 23.49 -21.82
C SER A 449 4.65 23.20 -21.08
N PRO A 450 4.05 24.21 -20.40
CA PRO A 450 2.75 24.05 -19.74
C PRO A 450 1.59 23.69 -20.71
N GLU A 451 1.76 23.94 -22.01
CA GLU A 451 0.79 23.56 -23.04
C GLU A 451 0.90 22.10 -23.44
N GLU A 452 2.08 21.50 -23.24
CA GLU A 452 2.36 20.12 -23.59
C GLU A 452 2.13 19.17 -22.43
N VAL A 453 2.50 19.58 -21.19
CA VAL A 453 2.38 18.76 -19.97
C VAL A 453 1.82 19.59 -18.82
N ARG A 454 0.78 19.10 -18.20
CA ARG A 454 0.23 19.60 -16.94
C ARG A 454 0.51 18.63 -15.82
N VAL A 455 0.68 19.15 -14.61
CA VAL A 455 1.02 18.33 -13.43
C VAL A 455 -0.02 18.54 -12.35
N ILE A 456 -0.37 17.44 -11.67
CA ILE A 456 -1.13 17.45 -10.42
C ILE A 456 -0.21 16.89 -9.35
N LEU A 457 0.04 17.65 -8.30
CA LEU A 457 0.91 17.25 -7.20
C LEU A 457 0.09 17.03 -5.93
N ILE A 458 0.28 15.85 -5.31
CA ILE A 458 -0.42 15.45 -4.09
C ILE A 458 0.64 15.18 -3.00
N ASP A 459 0.65 16.05 -1.98
CA ASP A 459 1.58 15.98 -0.84
C ASP A 459 0.82 16.20 0.47
N PRO A 460 0.33 15.13 1.10
CA PRO A 460 -0.42 15.23 2.36
C PRO A 460 0.37 15.86 3.52
N LYS A 461 1.70 15.89 3.43
CA LYS A 461 2.58 16.39 4.48
C LYS A 461 3.04 17.84 4.27
N ARG A 462 2.86 18.39 3.08
CA ARG A 462 3.35 19.73 2.67
C ARG A 462 4.86 19.94 2.81
N LEU A 463 5.64 18.89 2.72
CA LEU A 463 7.09 18.96 3.00
C LEU A 463 7.95 18.88 1.75
N GLU A 464 7.51 18.15 0.74
CA GLU A 464 8.35 17.76 -0.39
C GLU A 464 7.98 18.52 -1.69
N LEU A 465 6.67 18.67 -1.97
CA LEU A 465 6.19 19.21 -3.23
C LEU A 465 5.70 20.67 -3.15
N GLY A 466 5.64 21.26 -1.97
CA GLY A 466 5.21 22.65 -1.78
C GLY A 466 6.10 23.69 -2.50
N VAL A 467 7.36 23.36 -2.80
CA VAL A 467 8.26 24.22 -3.56
C VAL A 467 7.77 24.50 -4.99
N TYR A 468 6.93 23.62 -5.55
CA TYR A 468 6.36 23.74 -6.89
C TYR A 468 5.05 24.55 -6.95
N GLU A 469 4.56 25.09 -5.83
CA GLU A 469 3.35 25.93 -5.82
C GLU A 469 3.50 27.06 -6.84
N ASP A 470 2.38 27.44 -7.49
CA ASP A 470 2.29 28.54 -8.46
C ASP A 470 3.15 28.43 -9.74
N ILE A 471 3.68 27.26 -10.09
CA ILE A 471 4.31 27.08 -11.41
C ILE A 471 3.23 26.95 -12.51
N PRO A 472 3.49 27.42 -13.74
CA PRO A 472 2.50 27.42 -14.83
C PRO A 472 2.05 26.03 -15.27
N HIS A 473 2.78 24.97 -14.95
CA HIS A 473 2.44 23.58 -15.26
C HIS A 473 1.35 22.99 -14.35
N LEU A 474 1.08 23.59 -13.20
CA LEU A 474 0.07 23.05 -12.27
C LEU A 474 -1.33 23.18 -12.84
N LEU A 475 -2.10 22.10 -12.75
CA LEU A 475 -3.51 22.05 -13.12
C LEU A 475 -4.43 22.49 -11.97
N CYS A 476 -4.01 22.28 -10.73
CA CYS A 476 -4.63 22.75 -9.50
C CYS A 476 -3.53 23.09 -8.46
N PRO A 477 -3.83 23.84 -7.38
CA PRO A 477 -2.90 23.98 -6.27
C PRO A 477 -2.42 22.66 -5.72
N VAL A 478 -1.24 22.59 -5.09
CA VAL A 478 -0.72 21.35 -4.49
C VAL A 478 -1.73 20.80 -3.48
N VAL A 479 -2.18 19.58 -3.71
CA VAL A 479 -3.25 18.93 -2.93
C VAL A 479 -2.67 18.36 -1.65
N THR A 480 -3.17 18.82 -0.51
CA THR A 480 -2.65 18.46 0.82
C THR A 480 -3.67 17.70 1.68
N ASP A 481 -4.96 17.80 1.35
CA ASP A 481 -6.00 17.05 2.05
C ASP A 481 -6.25 15.69 1.38
N PRO A 482 -6.19 14.56 2.14
CA PRO A 482 -6.41 13.24 1.57
C PRO A 482 -7.78 13.01 0.93
N LYS A 483 -8.84 13.68 1.44
CA LYS A 483 -10.18 13.59 0.84
C LYS A 483 -10.24 14.33 -0.49
N MET A 484 -9.63 15.51 -0.54
CA MET A 484 -9.49 16.26 -1.78
C MET A 484 -8.66 15.46 -2.81
N ALA A 485 -7.60 14.76 -2.37
CA ALA A 485 -6.82 13.89 -3.23
C ALA A 485 -7.66 12.74 -3.85
N ALA A 486 -8.55 12.12 -3.07
CA ALA A 486 -9.48 11.12 -3.60
C ALA A 486 -10.44 11.72 -4.66
N ASN A 487 -10.93 12.94 -4.44
CA ASN A 487 -11.76 13.65 -5.43
C ASN A 487 -10.98 13.99 -6.70
N VAL A 488 -9.72 14.40 -6.57
CA VAL A 488 -8.82 14.65 -7.72
C VAL A 488 -8.61 13.38 -8.55
N LEU A 489 -8.43 12.24 -7.90
CA LEU A 489 -8.30 10.97 -8.61
C LEU A 489 -9.60 10.56 -9.31
N LYS A 490 -10.77 10.79 -8.71
CA LYS A 490 -12.09 10.60 -9.36
C LYS A 490 -12.24 11.53 -10.57
N TRP A 491 -11.89 12.82 -10.42
CA TRP A 491 -11.87 13.76 -11.52
C TRP A 491 -10.95 13.28 -12.67
N ALA A 492 -9.77 12.75 -12.35
CA ALA A 492 -8.85 12.22 -13.36
C ALA A 492 -9.44 11.01 -14.11
N VAL A 493 -10.23 10.16 -13.44
CA VAL A 493 -10.98 9.07 -14.07
C VAL A 493 -12.04 9.63 -15.04
N ALA A 494 -12.81 10.64 -14.63
CA ALA A 494 -13.82 11.27 -15.48
C ALA A 494 -13.18 11.96 -16.70
N GLU A 495 -12.06 12.68 -16.51
CA GLU A 495 -11.29 13.29 -17.61
C GLU A 495 -10.72 12.23 -18.56
N MET A 496 -10.23 11.10 -18.05
CA MET A 496 -9.81 9.96 -18.86
C MET A 496 -10.95 9.46 -19.74
N GLU A 497 -12.14 9.25 -19.20
CA GLU A 497 -13.31 8.79 -19.95
C GLU A 497 -13.77 9.80 -21.01
N LYS A 498 -13.74 11.09 -20.66
CA LYS A 498 -14.01 12.19 -21.59
C LYS A 498 -13.03 12.17 -22.76
N ARG A 499 -11.73 12.00 -22.49
CA ARG A 499 -10.69 11.90 -23.53
C ARG A 499 -10.85 10.64 -24.36
N ILE A 500 -11.19 9.48 -23.78
CA ILE A 500 -11.47 8.25 -24.54
C ILE A 500 -12.62 8.49 -25.55
N ARG A 501 -13.72 9.10 -25.11
CA ARG A 501 -14.85 9.45 -25.99
C ARG A 501 -14.39 10.38 -27.14
N ARG A 502 -13.56 11.38 -26.82
CA ARG A 502 -13.03 12.33 -27.80
C ARG A 502 -12.07 11.69 -28.81
N LEU A 503 -11.20 10.77 -28.38
CA LEU A 503 -10.36 10.00 -29.30
C LEU A 503 -11.19 9.08 -30.20
N ALA A 504 -12.24 8.49 -29.65
CA ALA A 504 -13.14 7.61 -30.39
C ALA A 504 -13.94 8.37 -31.43
N SER A 505 -14.42 9.60 -31.16
CA SER A 505 -15.13 10.44 -32.18
C SER A 505 -14.22 10.78 -33.35
N GLU A 506 -12.92 11.03 -33.11
CA GLU A 506 -11.93 11.31 -34.16
C GLU A 506 -11.36 10.04 -34.81
N GLY A 507 -11.76 8.85 -34.39
CA GLY A 507 -11.26 7.57 -34.92
C GLY A 507 -9.79 7.30 -34.68
N VAL A 508 -9.16 7.95 -33.68
CA VAL A 508 -7.74 7.83 -33.35
C VAL A 508 -7.53 6.97 -32.13
N ARG A 509 -6.31 6.39 -31.98
CA ARG A 509 -6.03 5.40 -30.93
C ARG A 509 -5.28 5.96 -29.72
N ASN A 510 -4.61 7.10 -29.87
CA ASN A 510 -3.82 7.70 -28.79
C ASN A 510 -3.76 9.23 -28.93
N ILE A 511 -3.32 9.89 -27.86
CA ILE A 511 -3.20 11.34 -27.76
C ILE A 511 -2.28 11.95 -28.84
N GLU A 512 -1.21 11.25 -29.23
CA GLU A 512 -0.28 11.77 -30.25
C GLU A 512 -0.96 11.85 -31.62
N GLN A 513 -1.69 10.80 -32.00
CA GLN A 513 -2.47 10.79 -33.25
C GLN A 513 -3.53 11.88 -33.22
N TYR A 514 -4.25 12.01 -32.09
CA TYR A 514 -5.25 13.08 -31.91
C TYR A 514 -4.61 14.46 -32.09
N ASN A 515 -3.54 14.75 -31.39
CA ASN A 515 -2.85 16.05 -31.47
C ASN A 515 -2.28 16.34 -32.87
N ASN A 516 -1.89 15.29 -33.63
CA ASN A 516 -1.44 15.45 -35.02
C ASN A 516 -2.60 15.78 -35.96
N VAL A 517 -3.78 15.17 -35.78
CA VAL A 517 -4.99 15.49 -36.53
C VAL A 517 -5.41 16.93 -36.27
N VAL A 518 -5.59 17.31 -35.01
CA VAL A 518 -5.99 18.67 -34.59
C VAL A 518 -5.03 19.75 -35.10
N ARG A 519 -3.72 19.49 -35.12
CA ARG A 519 -2.72 20.44 -35.65
C ARG A 519 -2.76 20.54 -37.20
N ALA A 520 -3.20 19.50 -37.88
CA ALA A 520 -3.28 19.47 -39.34
C ALA A 520 -4.58 20.10 -39.87
N GLU A 521 -5.66 20.03 -39.08
CA GLU A 521 -6.94 20.62 -39.41
C GLU A 521 -6.93 22.12 -39.17
N LYS A 522 -7.35 22.92 -40.16
CA LYS A 522 -7.61 24.34 -39.96
C LYS A 522 -9.05 24.48 -39.45
N PRO A 523 -9.27 25.17 -38.33
CA PRO A 523 -10.60 25.35 -37.78
C PRO A 523 -11.53 25.99 -38.79
N GLU A 524 -12.73 25.43 -39.01
CA GLU A 524 -13.77 26.09 -39.75
C GLU A 524 -14.35 27.28 -39.00
N PRO A 525 -14.69 28.39 -39.63
CA PRO A 525 -15.19 29.58 -38.96
C PRO A 525 -16.53 29.27 -38.26
N GLY A 526 -16.52 29.16 -36.95
CA GLY A 526 -17.71 28.97 -36.10
C GLY A 526 -17.74 27.73 -35.25
N GLU A 527 -16.77 26.82 -35.34
CA GLU A 527 -16.59 25.70 -34.41
C GLU A 527 -15.70 26.12 -33.24
N GLU A 528 -16.08 25.72 -32.03
CA GLU A 528 -15.20 25.87 -30.85
C GLU A 528 -13.91 25.09 -31.10
N GLU A 529 -12.79 25.77 -31.23
CA GLU A 529 -11.46 25.19 -31.46
C GLU A 529 -11.17 24.08 -30.45
N ALA A 530 -11.29 22.84 -30.86
CA ALA A 530 -10.82 21.69 -30.15
C ALA A 530 -9.29 21.68 -30.16
N GLY A 531 -8.64 22.39 -29.23
CA GLY A 531 -7.19 22.46 -29.12
C GLY A 531 -6.52 21.12 -28.85
N PRO A 532 -5.20 21.01 -29.06
CA PRO A 532 -4.45 19.79 -28.76
C PRO A 532 -4.54 19.45 -27.28
N LEU A 533 -4.62 18.16 -26.95
CA LEU A 533 -4.64 17.68 -25.59
C LEU A 533 -3.23 17.68 -24.99
N HIS A 534 -3.09 18.20 -23.79
CA HIS A 534 -1.86 18.10 -23.00
C HIS A 534 -1.77 16.76 -22.26
N TYR A 535 -0.56 16.29 -22.00
CA TYR A 535 -0.34 15.19 -21.06
C TYR A 535 -0.65 15.64 -19.63
N ILE A 536 -1.15 14.72 -18.80
CA ILE A 536 -1.37 14.98 -17.37
C ILE A 536 -0.50 14.00 -16.58
N VAL A 537 0.36 14.52 -15.73
CA VAL A 537 1.17 13.71 -14.80
C VAL A 537 0.71 13.97 -13.38
N ILE A 538 0.21 12.91 -12.74
CA ILE A 538 -0.25 12.94 -11.34
C ILE A 538 0.84 12.33 -10.49
N VAL A 539 1.38 13.11 -9.55
CA VAL A 539 2.45 12.69 -8.64
C VAL A 539 1.91 12.62 -7.23
N ILE A 540 2.06 11.48 -6.57
CA ILE A 540 1.68 11.26 -5.17
C ILE A 540 2.95 10.95 -4.37
N ASP A 541 3.32 11.84 -3.42
CA ASP A 541 4.51 11.65 -2.59
C ASP A 541 4.36 10.52 -1.55
N GLU A 542 3.18 10.42 -0.92
CA GLU A 542 2.95 9.37 0.08
C GLU A 542 1.57 8.71 -0.10
N LEU A 543 1.54 7.62 -0.84
CA LEU A 543 0.32 6.86 -1.10
C LEU A 543 -0.29 6.29 0.20
N ALA A 544 0.54 5.92 1.18
CA ALA A 544 0.07 5.34 2.43
C ALA A 544 -0.89 6.25 3.18
N ASP A 545 -0.67 7.56 3.14
CA ASP A 545 -1.51 8.52 3.87
C ASP A 545 -2.90 8.64 3.21
N LEU A 546 -3.01 8.47 1.89
CA LEU A 546 -4.29 8.42 1.17
C LEU A 546 -5.02 7.09 1.45
N MET A 547 -4.31 5.98 1.43
CA MET A 547 -4.87 4.65 1.70
C MET A 547 -5.40 4.51 3.13
N MET A 548 -4.88 5.26 4.09
CA MET A 548 -5.39 5.28 5.47
C MET A 548 -6.74 5.99 5.62
N VAL A 549 -7.08 6.92 4.73
CA VAL A 549 -8.29 7.75 4.84
C VAL A 549 -9.40 7.25 3.92
N SER A 550 -9.09 6.91 2.67
CA SER A 550 -10.06 6.57 1.62
C SER A 550 -9.56 5.39 0.78
N SER A 551 -9.18 4.27 1.42
CA SER A 551 -8.53 3.13 0.77
C SER A 551 -9.25 2.64 -0.48
N HIS A 552 -10.56 2.37 -0.39
CA HIS A 552 -11.35 1.80 -1.49
C HIS A 552 -11.43 2.73 -2.69
N GLU A 553 -11.75 4.01 -2.47
CA GLU A 553 -11.94 4.99 -3.56
C GLU A 553 -10.62 5.31 -4.26
N VAL A 554 -9.53 5.41 -3.49
CA VAL A 554 -8.18 5.66 -4.02
C VAL A 554 -7.69 4.46 -4.81
N GLU A 555 -7.82 3.24 -4.28
CA GLU A 555 -7.41 2.01 -4.97
C GLU A 555 -8.19 1.79 -6.27
N GLU A 556 -9.51 2.00 -6.25
CA GLU A 556 -10.36 1.88 -7.43
C GLU A 556 -9.97 2.89 -8.51
N SER A 557 -9.84 4.18 -8.16
CA SER A 557 -9.48 5.24 -9.09
C SER A 557 -8.09 5.01 -9.70
N ILE A 558 -7.09 4.67 -8.88
CA ILE A 558 -5.72 4.36 -9.34
C ILE A 558 -5.75 3.15 -10.28
N THR A 559 -6.50 2.11 -9.95
CA THR A 559 -6.60 0.89 -10.77
C THR A 559 -7.23 1.19 -12.13
N ARG A 560 -8.32 1.95 -12.17
CA ARG A 560 -8.98 2.37 -13.43
C ARG A 560 -8.05 3.22 -14.31
N LEU A 561 -7.38 4.22 -13.71
CA LEU A 561 -6.41 5.05 -14.42
C LEU A 561 -5.27 4.19 -14.98
N ALA A 562 -4.67 3.31 -14.16
CA ALA A 562 -3.55 2.48 -14.59
C ALA A 562 -3.89 1.50 -15.71
N GLN A 563 -5.16 1.08 -15.83
CA GLN A 563 -5.62 0.19 -16.90
C GLN A 563 -5.89 0.89 -18.22
N MET A 564 -6.38 2.14 -18.23
CA MET A 564 -6.94 2.76 -19.42
C MET A 564 -6.32 4.12 -19.78
N ALA A 565 -5.61 4.79 -18.87
CA ALA A 565 -5.21 6.18 -19.06
C ALA A 565 -4.00 6.38 -19.98
N ARG A 566 -3.22 5.33 -20.28
CA ARG A 566 -2.04 5.38 -21.15
C ARG A 566 -2.33 6.02 -22.51
N ALA A 567 -3.40 5.58 -23.17
CA ALA A 567 -3.73 6.03 -24.53
C ALA A 567 -4.14 7.51 -24.57
N VAL A 568 -4.69 8.03 -23.50
CA VAL A 568 -5.19 9.41 -23.39
C VAL A 568 -4.20 10.38 -22.75
N GLY A 569 -2.97 9.92 -22.48
CA GLY A 569 -1.89 10.75 -21.98
C GLY A 569 -2.03 11.18 -20.50
N ILE A 570 -2.63 10.34 -19.66
CA ILE A 570 -2.67 10.54 -18.20
C ILE A 570 -1.77 9.50 -17.53
N HIS A 571 -0.79 9.96 -16.75
CA HIS A 571 0.25 9.13 -16.17
C HIS A 571 0.34 9.34 -14.66
N LEU A 572 0.67 8.27 -13.92
CA LEU A 572 0.79 8.28 -12.46
C LEU A 572 2.23 7.99 -12.03
N ILE A 573 2.73 8.77 -11.10
CA ILE A 573 3.94 8.48 -10.33
C ILE A 573 3.50 8.35 -8.86
N LEU A 574 3.47 7.11 -8.36
CA LEU A 574 3.06 6.81 -6.99
C LEU A 574 4.28 6.57 -6.13
N ALA A 575 4.46 7.34 -5.08
CA ALA A 575 5.55 7.12 -4.14
C ALA A 575 5.03 6.76 -2.74
N THR A 576 5.80 5.98 -1.98
CA THR A 576 5.50 5.65 -0.59
C THR A 576 6.77 5.34 0.21
N GLN A 577 6.77 5.71 1.48
CA GLN A 577 7.80 5.33 2.46
C GLN A 577 7.39 4.10 3.28
N ARG A 578 6.15 3.61 3.09
CA ARG A 578 5.59 2.46 3.82
C ARG A 578 5.26 1.31 2.86
N PRO A 579 6.26 0.48 2.51
CA PRO A 579 6.09 -0.61 1.56
C PRO A 579 5.36 -1.82 2.18
N SER A 580 4.15 -1.62 2.72
CA SER A 580 3.30 -2.68 3.24
C SER A 580 2.35 -3.21 2.18
N VAL A 581 1.85 -4.44 2.36
CA VAL A 581 0.88 -5.06 1.44
C VAL A 581 -0.49 -4.38 1.46
N ASP A 582 -0.79 -3.63 2.52
CA ASP A 582 -2.02 -2.85 2.66
C ASP A 582 -1.97 -1.54 1.85
N VAL A 583 -0.76 -1.04 1.55
CA VAL A 583 -0.52 0.14 0.71
C VAL A 583 -0.25 -0.27 -0.74
N LEU A 584 0.67 -1.21 -0.93
CA LEU A 584 1.02 -1.77 -2.23
C LEU A 584 0.23 -3.07 -2.46
N THR A 585 -1.06 -2.92 -2.71
CA THR A 585 -1.98 -4.05 -2.89
C THR A 585 -1.68 -4.84 -4.16
N GLY A 586 -2.21 -6.05 -4.24
CA GLY A 586 -2.08 -6.88 -5.44
C GLY A 586 -2.66 -6.21 -6.70
N LEU A 587 -3.73 -5.42 -6.56
CA LEU A 587 -4.38 -4.69 -7.67
C LEU A 587 -3.48 -3.55 -8.17
N ILE A 588 -2.91 -2.75 -7.28
CA ILE A 588 -1.96 -1.69 -7.64
C ILE A 588 -0.74 -2.30 -8.34
N LYS A 589 -0.11 -3.33 -7.75
CA LYS A 589 1.09 -3.96 -8.32
C LYS A 589 0.86 -4.60 -9.69
N ALA A 590 -0.32 -5.16 -9.93
CA ALA A 590 -0.66 -5.76 -11.22
C ALA A 590 -0.73 -4.73 -12.37
N ASN A 591 -1.07 -3.48 -12.03
CA ASN A 591 -1.24 -2.40 -13.00
C ASN A 591 -0.04 -1.43 -13.07
N PHE A 592 0.95 -1.59 -12.17
CA PHE A 592 2.21 -0.84 -12.17
C PHE A 592 3.38 -1.79 -12.44
N PRO A 593 3.66 -2.08 -13.71
CA PRO A 593 4.75 -2.98 -14.08
C PRO A 593 6.14 -2.35 -13.87
N SER A 594 6.23 -1.03 -13.96
CA SER A 594 7.47 -0.29 -13.75
C SER A 594 7.59 0.13 -12.29
N ARG A 595 8.68 -0.27 -11.63
CA ARG A 595 8.86 -0.03 -10.21
C ARG A 595 10.28 0.37 -9.88
N ILE A 596 10.41 1.30 -8.94
CA ILE A 596 11.68 1.71 -8.36
C ILE A 596 11.64 1.43 -6.87
N SER A 597 12.67 0.75 -6.38
CA SER A 597 12.91 0.65 -4.94
C SER A 597 14.23 1.30 -4.58
N PHE A 598 14.16 2.33 -3.73
CA PHE A 598 15.31 2.78 -2.98
C PHE A 598 15.60 1.82 -1.83
N ARG A 599 16.66 2.07 -1.05
CA ARG A 599 17.02 1.23 0.10
C ARG A 599 15.82 1.04 1.03
N VAL A 600 15.63 -0.20 1.47
CA VAL A 600 14.64 -0.60 2.46
C VAL A 600 15.31 -1.30 3.64
N ALA A 601 14.62 -1.38 4.78
CA ALA A 601 15.18 -1.96 6.00
C ALA A 601 15.17 -3.50 5.99
N ALA A 602 14.22 -4.12 5.30
CA ALA A 602 14.02 -5.57 5.37
C ALA A 602 13.83 -6.20 3.98
N ARG A 603 14.24 -7.48 3.86
CA ARG A 603 14.01 -8.31 2.65
C ARG A 603 12.54 -8.45 2.28
N VAL A 604 11.65 -8.39 3.27
CA VAL A 604 10.20 -8.46 3.06
C VAL A 604 9.71 -7.23 2.30
N ASP A 605 10.24 -6.04 2.64
CA ASP A 605 9.88 -4.78 1.98
C ASP A 605 10.33 -4.78 0.52
N SER A 606 11.56 -5.26 0.24
CA SER A 606 12.05 -5.43 -1.13
C SER A 606 11.14 -6.34 -1.95
N ARG A 607 10.69 -7.47 -1.39
CA ARG A 607 9.73 -8.36 -2.05
C ARG A 607 8.36 -7.71 -2.24
N THR A 608 7.92 -6.90 -1.29
CA THR A 608 6.64 -6.20 -1.41
C THR A 608 6.65 -5.23 -2.58
N ILE A 609 7.76 -4.54 -2.83
CA ILE A 609 7.90 -3.57 -3.91
C ILE A 609 8.20 -4.25 -5.25
N LEU A 610 9.28 -5.04 -5.30
CA LEU A 610 9.87 -5.54 -6.55
C LEU A 610 9.53 -6.99 -6.88
N ASP A 611 8.78 -7.69 -6.01
CA ASP A 611 8.59 -9.14 -6.04
C ASP A 611 9.92 -9.92 -5.99
N SER A 612 11.02 -9.25 -5.64
CA SER A 612 12.39 -9.76 -5.56
C SER A 612 13.12 -9.18 -4.35
N ILE A 613 14.21 -9.83 -3.94
CA ILE A 613 15.11 -9.34 -2.90
C ILE A 613 16.23 -8.48 -3.52
N GLY A 614 16.88 -7.66 -2.71
CA GLY A 614 18.08 -6.92 -3.09
C GLY A 614 18.06 -5.43 -2.76
N ALA A 615 16.89 -4.81 -2.56
CA ALA A 615 16.81 -3.41 -2.18
C ALA A 615 17.28 -3.15 -0.74
N GLU A 616 17.32 -4.18 0.12
CA GLU A 616 17.92 -4.14 1.45
C GLU A 616 19.43 -3.95 1.45
N HIS A 617 20.12 -4.32 0.34
CA HIS A 617 21.56 -4.19 0.18
C HIS A 617 21.99 -2.90 -0.54
N LEU A 618 21.05 -2.01 -0.85
CA LEU A 618 21.35 -0.70 -1.44
C LEU A 618 22.04 0.23 -0.43
N LEU A 619 22.81 1.19 -0.94
CA LEU A 619 23.62 2.08 -0.13
C LEU A 619 22.85 3.29 0.43
N GLY A 620 21.64 3.56 -0.08
CA GLY A 620 20.92 4.81 0.18
C GLY A 620 21.43 5.98 -0.66
N ARG A 621 21.09 7.22 -0.31
CA ARG A 621 21.50 8.44 -1.03
C ARG A 621 21.22 8.39 -2.54
N GLY A 622 20.06 7.87 -2.94
CA GLY A 622 19.66 7.78 -4.35
C GLY A 622 19.98 6.44 -5.02
N ASP A 623 20.72 5.53 -4.38
CA ASP A 623 20.94 4.19 -4.91
C ASP A 623 19.63 3.40 -4.96
N MET A 624 19.27 2.90 -6.14
CA MET A 624 17.96 2.29 -6.39
C MET A 624 18.04 1.06 -7.30
N LEU A 625 17.03 0.20 -7.19
CA LEU A 625 16.74 -0.87 -8.13
C LEU A 625 15.52 -0.50 -8.96
N PHE A 626 15.69 -0.51 -10.27
CA PHE A 626 14.64 -0.27 -11.25
C PHE A 626 14.19 -1.57 -11.92
N LEU A 627 12.89 -1.80 -11.95
CA LEU A 627 12.24 -2.87 -12.71
C LEU A 627 11.58 -2.23 -13.94
N PRO A 628 12.15 -2.32 -15.13
CA PRO A 628 11.54 -1.79 -16.34
C PRO A 628 10.34 -2.63 -16.79
N PRO A 629 9.40 -2.05 -17.56
CA PRO A 629 8.21 -2.76 -18.03
C PRO A 629 8.60 -3.91 -18.98
N GLY A 630 7.94 -5.06 -18.81
CA GLY A 630 8.20 -6.24 -19.65
C GLY A 630 9.50 -6.99 -19.36
N SER A 631 10.28 -6.56 -18.36
CA SER A 631 11.49 -7.24 -17.91
C SER A 631 11.28 -7.86 -16.53
N ALA A 632 11.85 -9.04 -16.32
CA ALA A 632 11.96 -9.64 -14.99
C ALA A 632 13.30 -9.31 -14.30
N ARG A 633 14.19 -8.56 -14.97
CA ARG A 633 15.52 -8.24 -14.46
C ARG A 633 15.55 -6.85 -13.87
N LEU A 634 16.08 -6.76 -12.66
CA LEU A 634 16.33 -5.50 -11.97
C LEU A 634 17.60 -4.84 -12.52
N THR A 635 17.54 -3.54 -12.73
CA THR A 635 18.70 -2.71 -13.08
C THR A 635 19.03 -1.83 -11.88
N ARG A 636 20.29 -1.89 -11.40
CA ARG A 636 20.77 -0.97 -10.37
C ARG A 636 21.13 0.36 -11.01
N ILE A 637 20.59 1.44 -10.46
CA ILE A 637 20.84 2.80 -10.93
C ILE A 637 21.24 3.65 -9.72
N HIS A 638 22.28 4.42 -9.88
CA HIS A 638 22.65 5.46 -8.92
C HIS A 638 21.95 6.74 -9.32
N GLY A 639 20.97 7.15 -8.51
CA GLY A 639 20.07 8.25 -8.80
C GLY A 639 20.76 9.59 -8.95
N ALA A 640 20.23 10.41 -9.86
CA ALA A 640 20.65 11.79 -10.01
C ALA A 640 20.33 12.58 -8.72
N TYR A 641 21.14 13.58 -8.45
CA TYR A 641 20.99 14.50 -7.33
C TYR A 641 20.62 15.90 -7.82
N VAL A 642 19.66 16.50 -7.17
CA VAL A 642 19.28 17.90 -7.29
C VAL A 642 19.10 18.48 -5.88
N SER A 643 19.65 19.65 -5.63
CA SER A 643 19.52 20.35 -4.35
C SER A 643 18.21 21.15 -4.28
N GLU A 644 17.74 21.43 -3.07
CA GLU A 644 16.58 22.31 -2.85
C GLU A 644 16.78 23.72 -3.46
N LYS A 645 18.03 24.23 -3.44
CA LYS A 645 18.39 25.53 -4.05
C LYS A 645 18.21 25.50 -5.56
N GLU A 646 18.56 24.43 -6.23
CA GLU A 646 18.41 24.27 -7.68
C GLU A 646 16.93 24.20 -8.05
N ILE A 647 16.13 23.45 -7.28
CA ILE A 647 14.66 23.39 -7.48
C ILE A 647 14.05 24.77 -7.26
N ALA A 648 14.46 25.49 -6.23
CA ALA A 648 13.97 26.85 -5.98
C ALA A 648 14.33 27.81 -7.13
N ARG A 649 15.53 27.69 -7.73
CA ARG A 649 15.90 28.47 -8.93
C ARG A 649 15.03 28.10 -10.15
N LEU A 650 14.79 26.82 -10.37
CA LEU A 650 13.92 26.32 -11.44
C LEU A 650 12.49 26.84 -11.28
N THR A 651 11.88 26.67 -10.10
CA THR A 651 10.50 27.11 -9.84
C THR A 651 10.36 28.63 -9.88
N ALA A 652 11.35 29.38 -9.38
CA ALA A 652 11.38 30.84 -9.51
C ALA A 652 11.47 31.29 -10.98
N TRP A 653 12.23 30.59 -11.83
CA TRP A 653 12.28 30.85 -13.26
C TRP A 653 10.92 30.59 -13.93
N LEU A 654 10.30 29.44 -13.65
CA LEU A 654 8.99 29.07 -14.19
C LEU A 654 7.88 30.08 -13.80
N ARG A 655 7.85 30.54 -12.55
CA ARG A 655 6.88 31.58 -12.09
C ARG A 655 7.05 32.92 -12.78
N ARG A 656 8.25 33.24 -13.27
CA ARG A 656 8.49 34.45 -14.07
C ARG A 656 7.99 34.33 -15.50
N THR A 657 8.01 33.11 -16.07
CA THR A 657 7.60 32.86 -17.45
C THR A 657 6.09 32.78 -17.63
N GLY A 658 5.34 32.40 -16.57
CA GLY A 658 3.89 32.34 -16.64
C GLY A 658 3.23 32.14 -15.27
N GLN A 659 1.93 32.41 -15.21
CA GLN A 659 1.10 32.07 -14.06
C GLN A 659 0.32 30.78 -14.31
N PRO A 660 0.00 29.97 -13.29
CA PRO A 660 -0.80 28.77 -13.46
C PRO A 660 -2.22 29.12 -13.94
N ALA A 661 -2.71 28.39 -14.91
CA ALA A 661 -4.12 28.39 -15.29
C ALA A 661 -4.79 27.21 -14.58
N TYR A 662 -5.24 27.45 -13.36
CA TYR A 662 -5.90 26.40 -12.57
C TYR A 662 -7.27 26.06 -13.15
N ASP A 663 -7.57 24.75 -13.22
CA ASP A 663 -8.88 24.22 -13.55
C ASP A 663 -9.70 24.06 -12.27
N ASP A 664 -10.69 24.92 -12.10
CA ASP A 664 -11.55 24.95 -10.93
C ASP A 664 -12.42 23.67 -10.77
N THR A 665 -12.48 22.80 -11.77
CA THR A 665 -13.24 21.54 -11.72
C THR A 665 -12.46 20.44 -11.00
N VAL A 666 -11.11 20.54 -10.94
CA VAL A 666 -10.24 19.57 -10.32
C VAL A 666 -10.50 19.49 -8.82
N GLY A 667 -10.87 18.32 -8.33
CA GLY A 667 -11.09 18.05 -6.90
C GLY A 667 -12.42 18.57 -6.34
N ARG A 668 -13.29 19.18 -7.15
CA ARG A 668 -14.67 19.42 -6.70
C ARG A 668 -15.41 18.09 -6.53
N PRO A 669 -16.08 17.87 -5.39
CA PRO A 669 -16.93 16.71 -5.25
C PRO A 669 -17.99 16.72 -6.35
N GLU A 670 -18.14 15.62 -7.06
CA GLU A 670 -19.16 15.44 -8.10
C GLU A 670 -20.59 15.49 -7.52
N ARG A 671 -21.00 16.63 -6.99
CA ARG A 671 -22.41 16.87 -6.66
C ARG A 671 -23.31 17.10 -7.89
N GLY A 672 -22.72 17.04 -9.09
CA GLY A 672 -23.41 17.37 -10.34
C GLY A 672 -23.44 16.30 -11.41
N ALA A 673 -22.49 15.35 -11.46
CA ALA A 673 -22.44 14.37 -12.56
C ALA A 673 -23.44 13.22 -12.36
N GLU A 674 -23.64 12.72 -11.14
CA GLU A 674 -24.74 11.79 -10.85
C GLU A 674 -26.14 12.45 -11.07
N ALA A 675 -26.22 13.77 -10.92
CA ALA A 675 -27.46 14.50 -11.23
C ALA A 675 -27.62 14.83 -12.74
N ALA A 676 -26.54 14.84 -13.52
CA ALA A 676 -26.61 15.13 -14.96
C ALA A 676 -26.74 13.85 -15.84
N GLU A 677 -26.19 12.70 -15.41
CA GLU A 677 -26.48 11.40 -16.04
C GLU A 677 -27.86 10.81 -15.65
N ALA A 678 -28.49 11.34 -14.58
CA ALA A 678 -29.84 10.98 -14.18
C ALA A 678 -30.95 11.68 -15.00
N VAL A 679 -30.65 12.34 -16.10
CA VAL A 679 -31.63 12.97 -17.01
C VAL A 679 -31.98 12.08 -18.21
N GLU A 680 -31.55 10.83 -18.28
CA GLU A 680 -32.33 9.85 -19.01
C GLU A 680 -33.54 9.48 -18.13
N ARG A 681 -34.70 10.10 -18.41
CA ARG A 681 -35.98 9.70 -17.81
C ARG A 681 -36.13 8.20 -17.98
N ASP A 682 -36.16 7.48 -16.86
CA ASP A 682 -36.41 6.04 -16.86
C ASP A 682 -37.69 5.79 -17.68
N GLU A 683 -37.65 4.91 -18.65
CA GLU A 683 -38.78 4.59 -19.54
C GLU A 683 -40.08 4.28 -18.74
N LEU A 684 -39.93 3.83 -17.50
CA LEU A 684 -41.05 3.51 -16.60
C LEU A 684 -41.50 4.72 -15.78
N PHE A 685 -40.86 5.89 -15.88
CA PHE A 685 -41.15 7.01 -14.99
C PHE A 685 -42.57 7.51 -15.11
N ASP A 686 -43.05 7.78 -16.32
CA ASP A 686 -44.40 8.29 -16.59
C ASP A 686 -45.48 7.28 -16.19
N GLU A 687 -45.21 5.98 -16.35
CA GLU A 687 -46.11 4.91 -15.95
C GLU A 687 -46.11 4.71 -14.43
N ALA A 688 -44.96 4.88 -13.79
CA ALA A 688 -44.85 4.85 -12.33
C ALA A 688 -45.55 6.05 -11.67
N VAL A 689 -45.45 7.25 -12.24
CA VAL A 689 -46.18 8.45 -11.77
C VAL A 689 -47.67 8.23 -11.84
N ARG A 690 -48.21 7.78 -13.00
CA ARG A 690 -49.66 7.48 -13.13
C ARG A 690 -50.14 6.46 -12.10
N PHE A 691 -49.34 5.41 -11.89
CA PHE A 691 -49.69 4.38 -10.90
C PHE A 691 -49.67 4.91 -9.46
N VAL A 692 -48.68 5.73 -9.10
CA VAL A 692 -48.57 6.36 -7.78
C VAL A 692 -49.74 7.29 -7.54
N VAL A 693 -50.07 8.17 -8.49
CA VAL A 693 -51.20 9.09 -8.39
C VAL A 693 -52.54 8.34 -8.27
N GLN A 694 -52.77 7.28 -9.08
CA GLN A 694 -53.98 6.45 -9.00
C GLN A 694 -54.11 5.64 -7.70
N SER A 695 -52.97 5.16 -7.17
CA SER A 695 -52.98 4.35 -5.93
C SER A 695 -53.10 5.16 -4.66
N GLY A 696 -52.89 6.49 -4.71
CA GLY A 696 -52.95 7.37 -3.55
C GLY A 696 -51.82 7.21 -2.55
N GLN A 697 -50.79 6.43 -2.89
CA GLN A 697 -49.64 6.14 -2.03
C GLN A 697 -48.37 5.94 -2.81
N ALA A 698 -47.25 6.48 -2.31
CA ALA A 698 -45.91 6.27 -2.90
C ALA A 698 -45.02 5.48 -1.96
N SER A 699 -44.58 4.29 -2.37
CA SER A 699 -43.55 3.53 -1.67
C SER A 699 -42.69 2.72 -2.64
N THR A 700 -41.39 2.60 -2.31
CA THR A 700 -40.42 1.82 -3.08
C THR A 700 -40.88 0.36 -3.25
N SER A 701 -41.39 -0.25 -2.17
CA SER A 701 -41.85 -1.64 -2.18
C SER A 701 -43.08 -1.87 -3.09
N MET A 702 -43.91 -0.86 -3.29
CA MET A 702 -45.10 -0.92 -4.16
C MET A 702 -44.68 -0.87 -5.62
N LEU A 703 -43.76 0.02 -5.97
CA LEU A 703 -43.16 0.09 -7.33
C LEU A 703 -42.38 -1.17 -7.70
N GLN A 704 -41.62 -1.73 -6.79
CA GLN A 704 -40.94 -3.01 -7.00
C GLN A 704 -41.90 -4.13 -7.39
N ARG A 705 -43.00 -4.26 -6.64
CA ARG A 705 -44.00 -5.31 -6.88
C ARG A 705 -44.78 -5.08 -8.17
N ARG A 706 -45.18 -3.85 -8.45
CA ARG A 706 -45.97 -3.53 -9.64
C ARG A 706 -45.20 -3.68 -10.94
N PHE A 707 -43.96 -3.14 -11.00
CA PHE A 707 -43.14 -3.09 -12.18
C PHE A 707 -42.09 -4.22 -12.26
N ARG A 708 -42.02 -5.07 -11.22
CA ARG A 708 -41.05 -6.19 -11.10
C ARG A 708 -39.58 -5.72 -11.27
N ILE A 709 -39.25 -4.55 -10.71
CA ILE A 709 -37.94 -3.91 -10.77
C ILE A 709 -37.16 -4.09 -9.47
N GLY A 710 -35.83 -3.96 -9.51
CA GLY A 710 -34.96 -4.03 -8.35
C GLY A 710 -35.15 -2.84 -7.40
N PHE A 711 -34.74 -2.99 -6.12
CA PHE A 711 -34.87 -1.96 -5.08
C PHE A 711 -34.24 -0.62 -5.47
N SER A 712 -33.02 -0.63 -6.07
CA SER A 712 -32.29 0.56 -6.48
C SER A 712 -32.99 1.32 -7.65
N ARG A 713 -33.64 0.63 -8.59
CA ARG A 713 -34.41 1.26 -9.67
C ARG A 713 -35.73 1.84 -9.17
N ALA A 714 -36.40 1.14 -8.27
CA ALA A 714 -37.64 1.64 -7.63
C ALA A 714 -37.34 2.84 -6.72
N GLY A 715 -36.21 2.84 -6.00
CA GLY A 715 -35.75 3.98 -5.19
C GLY A 715 -35.52 5.21 -6.05
N ARG A 716 -34.79 5.08 -7.17
CA ARG A 716 -34.55 6.18 -8.12
C ARG A 716 -35.85 6.79 -8.66
N LEU A 717 -36.83 5.96 -9.02
CA LEU A 717 -38.14 6.45 -9.48
C LEU A 717 -38.84 7.28 -8.40
N VAL A 718 -38.82 6.86 -7.15
CA VAL A 718 -39.36 7.59 -5.99
C VAL A 718 -38.63 8.91 -5.77
N ASP A 719 -37.30 8.92 -5.84
CA ASP A 719 -36.48 10.12 -5.66
C ASP A 719 -36.69 11.12 -6.82
N MET A 720 -36.89 10.63 -8.05
CA MET A 720 -37.27 11.48 -9.20
C MET A 720 -38.66 12.13 -9.01
N MET A 721 -39.66 11.36 -8.50
CA MET A 721 -41.00 11.89 -8.21
C MET A 721 -40.96 12.94 -7.10
N GLU A 722 -40.14 12.76 -6.08
CA GLU A 722 -39.95 13.76 -5.00
C GLU A 722 -39.31 15.05 -5.57
N ARG A 723 -38.27 14.91 -6.39
CA ARG A 723 -37.59 16.04 -7.02
C ARG A 723 -38.52 16.83 -7.95
N ASP A 724 -39.37 16.15 -8.69
CA ASP A 724 -40.34 16.77 -9.60
C ASP A 724 -41.60 17.29 -8.85
N GLY A 725 -41.62 17.18 -7.51
CA GLY A 725 -42.69 17.70 -6.67
C GLY A 725 -44.00 16.91 -6.77
N ILE A 726 -43.98 15.68 -7.25
CA ILE A 726 -45.15 14.81 -7.38
C ILE A 726 -45.52 14.18 -6.03
N ILE A 727 -44.50 13.87 -5.23
CA ILE A 727 -44.65 13.28 -3.90
C ILE A 727 -43.86 14.07 -2.85
N GLY A 728 -44.29 14.02 -1.60
CA GLY A 728 -43.64 14.66 -0.46
C GLY A 728 -42.40 13.94 0.03
N ALA A 729 -41.61 14.62 0.89
CA ALA A 729 -40.41 14.09 1.50
C ALA A 729 -40.69 12.86 2.38
N ALA A 730 -39.66 12.03 2.60
CA ALA A 730 -39.77 10.82 3.40
C ALA A 730 -40.07 11.14 4.88
N ASP A 731 -41.15 10.65 5.41
CA ASP A 731 -41.51 10.70 6.85
C ASP A 731 -41.38 9.30 7.46
N GLY A 732 -40.18 8.89 7.79
CA GLY A 732 -39.87 7.58 8.38
C GLY A 732 -40.26 6.39 7.49
N SER A 733 -41.00 5.43 8.04
CA SER A 733 -41.43 4.21 7.33
C SER A 733 -42.81 4.30 6.68
N LYS A 734 -43.48 5.46 6.76
CA LYS A 734 -44.82 5.66 6.17
C LYS A 734 -44.73 5.86 4.65
N PRO A 735 -45.78 5.48 3.89
CA PRO A 735 -45.88 5.85 2.47
C PRO A 735 -45.87 7.37 2.34
N ARG A 736 -45.18 7.88 1.28
CA ARG A 736 -45.07 9.32 1.04
C ARG A 736 -46.37 9.90 0.52
N GLU A 737 -46.67 11.11 0.93
CA GLU A 737 -47.89 11.85 0.53
C GLU A 737 -47.78 12.30 -0.93
N ILE A 738 -48.89 12.29 -1.66
CA ILE A 738 -48.96 12.72 -3.04
C ILE A 738 -49.36 14.20 -3.07
N LEU A 739 -48.56 15.02 -3.72
CA LEU A 739 -48.71 16.47 -3.79
C LEU A 739 -49.51 16.94 -5.02
N VAL A 740 -49.69 16.05 -6.04
CA VAL A 740 -50.41 16.35 -7.28
C VAL A 740 -51.83 15.78 -7.22
N PRO A 741 -52.87 16.57 -7.58
CA PRO A 741 -54.25 16.08 -7.59
C PRO A 741 -54.41 14.96 -8.66
N ALA A 742 -55.22 13.95 -8.33
CA ALA A 742 -55.61 12.92 -9.30
C ALA A 742 -56.64 13.51 -10.26
N ASP A 743 -56.27 13.75 -11.51
CA ASP A 743 -57.19 14.06 -12.59
C ASP A 743 -57.92 12.82 -13.07
#